data_87e06d786aab80778c1d63e3d0a94d4a
#
_entry.id   87e06d786aab80778c1d63e3d0a94d4a
#
_cell.length_a   1.000
_cell.length_b   1.000
_cell.length_c   1.000
_cell.angle_alpha   90.00
_cell.angle_beta   90.00
_cell.angle_gamma   90.00
#
_symmetry.space_group_name_H-M   'P 1'
#
loop_
_entity.id
_entity.type
_entity.pdbx_description
1 polymer ?
#
loop_
_entity_poly.entity_id
_entity_poly.type
_entity_poly.pdbx_seq_one_letter_code
_entity_poly.pdbx_strand_id
1 'polypeptide(L)'
;MKRLYIDTETFSPEDLKTAGAYRYIESPGFDLLLISYAFDDGPVRVVDVISGEPIPQELLDALTDPRIEKWAHNAVFERLVFNAIGRPIPIEQLHCSLVKAAYCSLPLSLGQLSEVLGLEELGKKATGKALIKYFCNPCKPTKANGMRSRNMPWDDPKKWQEFKVYSEYDIHSERAVVKAVDAFEFPGSERMAYLTDQAINDRGVLMDLRMAENAIRFNDLFSEELFTKMQELTGLSNPNSVAQLKAWLSARGLEFPALGKPEILDYLNSESTIDPVVEQVLRGRLMLAKSSVKKYTAMLNCASFDNRAHGLFQFYGANRTGRWVSRLIQLQNLPQNHMPDLDTARSLVSAGDWEAMEAFYPNTPEVLSELIRTTFIAPEGMTFAVADFSAIEARVLSWIAQEKWRLEVFNTHGKIYEASASMMFGVPIEQITKGSPLRQRGKTAELALGYEGSINAMENMDKDKQLTKPEMAKIVRLWRNANPAIVELWDEVNNAAIMTVRTKRPHTVSCLKFEHDGTNLTILLPSGRRLFYRNPRIRPNRFGQVGIVYDGLVQSIGWTDVETYGGKLVENIVQAVARDLLSEAMVRLTQAGYAIVMHVHDECICEVPEDQADACLEQMNAIMAQNPEWTKVLPMGIPLKADGYVTKYYKKD
;
A
#
# COMPACT_ATOMS: atom_id res chain seq x y z
N MET A 1 -16.83 -29.95 1.56
CA MET A 1 -15.54 -30.18 2.23
C MET A 1 -15.72 -29.75 3.68
N LYS A 2 -15.13 -30.44 4.65
CA LYS A 2 -15.20 -30.04 6.05
C LYS A 2 -14.38 -28.78 6.27
N ARG A 3 -14.87 -27.84 7.09
CA ARG A 3 -14.20 -26.57 7.38
C ARG A 3 -13.82 -26.51 8.85
N LEU A 4 -12.63 -26.00 9.13
CA LEU A 4 -12.14 -25.67 10.45
C LEU A 4 -11.94 -24.15 10.50
N TYR A 5 -12.64 -23.45 11.39
CA TYR A 5 -12.47 -22.03 11.69
C TYR A 5 -11.58 -21.92 12.91
N ILE A 6 -10.58 -21.03 12.87
CA ILE A 6 -9.55 -20.88 13.92
C ILE A 6 -9.28 -19.42 14.17
N ASP A 7 -9.20 -19.04 15.46
CA ASP A 7 -8.74 -17.74 15.92
C ASP A 7 -7.83 -17.92 17.12
N THR A 8 -6.85 -17.03 17.30
CA THR A 8 -5.86 -17.12 18.39
C THR A 8 -5.72 -15.81 19.12
N GLU A 9 -5.68 -15.88 20.46
CA GLU A 9 -5.34 -14.73 21.32
C GLU A 9 -3.94 -14.93 21.89
N THR A 10 -3.11 -13.89 21.81
CA THR A 10 -1.68 -13.99 22.12
C THR A 10 -1.20 -12.82 22.96
N PHE A 11 -0.06 -12.97 23.61
CA PHE A 11 0.67 -11.89 24.26
C PHE A 11 2.06 -11.76 23.68
N SER A 12 2.56 -10.53 23.54
CA SER A 12 3.96 -10.24 23.31
C SER A 12 4.35 -8.92 23.98
N PRO A 13 5.61 -8.74 24.42
CA PRO A 13 6.11 -7.45 24.85
C PRO A 13 6.23 -6.44 23.71
N GLU A 14 6.25 -6.90 22.44
CA GLU A 14 6.29 -6.06 21.25
C GLU A 14 4.91 -5.50 20.90
N ASP A 15 4.85 -4.27 20.39
CA ASP A 15 3.59 -3.72 19.84
C ASP A 15 3.35 -4.23 18.42
N LEU A 16 2.31 -5.05 18.25
CA LEU A 16 1.94 -5.64 16.97
C LEU A 16 1.81 -4.62 15.81
N LYS A 17 1.40 -3.39 16.12
CA LYS A 17 1.19 -2.35 15.08
C LYS A 17 2.50 -1.81 14.52
N THR A 18 3.54 -1.74 15.33
CA THR A 18 4.86 -1.19 14.95
C THR A 18 5.86 -2.28 14.59
N ALA A 19 5.81 -3.42 15.29
CA ALA A 19 6.69 -4.56 15.06
C ALA A 19 6.24 -5.47 13.90
N GLY A 20 4.92 -5.53 13.63
CA GLY A 20 4.35 -6.51 12.70
C GLY A 20 4.28 -7.91 13.30
N ALA A 21 3.55 -8.81 12.62
CA ALA A 21 3.27 -10.14 13.14
C ALA A 21 4.53 -11.00 13.33
N TYR A 22 5.50 -10.93 12.41
CA TYR A 22 6.73 -11.73 12.47
C TYR A 22 7.56 -11.37 13.70
N ARG A 23 7.96 -10.11 13.84
CA ARG A 23 8.74 -9.65 14.99
C ARG A 23 7.99 -9.82 16.32
N TYR A 24 6.68 -9.63 16.33
CA TYR A 24 5.82 -9.82 17.49
C TYR A 24 5.87 -11.26 18.00
N ILE A 25 5.78 -12.24 17.10
CA ILE A 25 5.76 -13.67 17.42
C ILE A 25 7.17 -14.22 17.72
N GLU A 26 8.23 -13.70 17.08
CA GLU A 26 9.62 -14.05 17.37
C GLU A 26 10.10 -13.58 18.75
N SER A 27 9.41 -12.65 19.38
CA SER A 27 9.82 -12.12 20.68
C SER A 27 9.94 -13.23 21.74
N PRO A 28 11.02 -13.27 22.53
CA PRO A 28 11.20 -14.28 23.60
C PRO A 28 10.10 -14.26 24.66
N GLY A 29 9.33 -13.17 24.72
CA GLY A 29 8.19 -13.03 25.64
C GLY A 29 6.84 -13.33 24.99
N PHE A 30 6.81 -13.89 23.77
CA PHE A 30 5.59 -14.30 23.10
C PHE A 30 4.95 -15.51 23.79
N ASP A 31 3.62 -15.44 24.02
CA ASP A 31 2.81 -16.55 24.53
C ASP A 31 1.48 -16.66 23.79
N LEU A 32 1.08 -17.89 23.49
CA LEU A 32 -0.26 -18.23 23.05
C LEU A 32 -1.18 -18.33 24.25
N LEU A 33 -2.23 -17.52 24.30
CA LEU A 33 -3.17 -17.44 25.41
C LEU A 33 -4.37 -18.36 25.24
N LEU A 34 -5.11 -18.15 24.12
CA LEU A 34 -6.33 -18.90 23.78
C LEU A 34 -6.28 -19.39 22.34
N ILE A 35 -6.90 -20.54 22.10
CA ILE A 35 -7.26 -21.00 20.76
C ILE A 35 -8.77 -21.17 20.73
N SER A 36 -9.46 -20.43 19.87
CA SER A 36 -10.89 -20.66 19.59
C SER A 36 -11.04 -21.37 18.26
N TYR A 37 -11.88 -22.40 18.17
CA TYR A 37 -12.09 -23.13 16.94
C TYR A 37 -13.48 -23.74 16.83
N ALA A 38 -13.91 -24.00 15.61
CA ALA A 38 -15.13 -24.74 15.34
C ALA A 38 -15.02 -25.53 14.03
N PHE A 39 -15.65 -26.72 13.96
CA PHE A 39 -15.83 -27.48 12.72
C PHE A 39 -17.21 -27.18 12.14
N ASP A 40 -17.26 -26.78 10.88
CA ASP A 40 -18.48 -26.48 10.13
C ASP A 40 -19.46 -25.60 10.93
N ASP A 41 -20.67 -26.04 11.17
CA ASP A 41 -21.69 -25.38 12.00
C ASP A 41 -21.73 -25.88 13.45
N GLY A 42 -20.74 -26.68 13.86
CA GLY A 42 -20.63 -27.21 15.21
C GLY A 42 -20.38 -26.15 16.28
N PRO A 43 -20.39 -26.56 17.56
CA PRO A 43 -20.12 -25.66 18.67
C PRO A 43 -18.70 -25.09 18.61
N VAL A 44 -18.55 -23.84 19.01
CA VAL A 44 -17.23 -23.24 19.21
C VAL A 44 -16.61 -23.78 20.50
N ARG A 45 -15.34 -24.08 20.46
CA ARG A 45 -14.52 -24.48 21.62
C ARG A 45 -13.41 -23.47 21.81
N VAL A 46 -13.17 -23.13 23.08
CA VAL A 46 -12.08 -22.23 23.49
C VAL A 46 -11.13 -23.02 24.38
N VAL A 47 -9.89 -23.15 23.95
CA VAL A 47 -8.81 -23.83 24.69
C VAL A 47 -7.99 -22.78 25.46
N ASP A 48 -7.90 -22.91 26.76
CA ASP A 48 -7.18 -22.00 27.65
C ASP A 48 -5.72 -22.45 27.82
N VAL A 49 -4.91 -22.20 26.77
CA VAL A 49 -3.54 -22.71 26.66
C VAL A 49 -2.65 -22.15 27.78
N ILE A 50 -2.76 -20.86 28.08
CA ILE A 50 -1.92 -20.22 29.11
C ILE A 50 -2.21 -20.74 30.53
N SER A 51 -3.40 -21.26 30.75
CA SER A 51 -3.75 -21.91 32.01
C SER A 51 -3.38 -23.40 32.08
N GLY A 52 -2.77 -23.94 31.00
CA GLY A 52 -2.26 -25.30 30.93
C GLY A 52 -3.25 -26.32 30.33
N GLU A 53 -4.34 -25.88 29.70
CA GLU A 53 -5.24 -26.77 29.00
C GLU A 53 -4.55 -27.34 27.73
N PRO A 54 -4.52 -28.68 27.56
CA PRO A 54 -3.88 -29.28 26.39
C PRO A 54 -4.67 -28.99 25.10
N ILE A 55 -3.95 -28.73 24.00
CA ILE A 55 -4.59 -28.59 22.70
C ILE A 55 -5.20 -29.94 22.30
N PRO A 56 -6.51 -29.99 21.98
CA PRO A 56 -7.19 -31.24 21.67
C PRO A 56 -6.60 -31.95 20.45
N GLN A 57 -6.45 -33.28 20.53
CA GLN A 57 -5.86 -34.08 19.44
C GLN A 57 -6.66 -33.93 18.13
N GLU A 58 -7.99 -33.82 18.20
CA GLU A 58 -8.83 -33.59 17.02
C GLU A 58 -8.48 -32.29 16.26
N LEU A 59 -8.10 -31.23 17.00
CA LEU A 59 -7.63 -29.99 16.39
C LEU A 59 -6.26 -30.19 15.73
N LEU A 60 -5.32 -30.81 16.46
CA LEU A 60 -3.98 -31.08 15.94
C LEU A 60 -4.00 -31.91 14.65
N ASP A 61 -4.84 -32.96 14.61
CA ASP A 61 -5.02 -33.80 13.44
C ASP A 61 -5.64 -33.01 12.26
N ALA A 62 -6.58 -32.12 12.55
CA ALA A 62 -7.26 -31.31 11.55
C ALA A 62 -6.35 -30.25 10.91
N LEU A 63 -5.34 -29.71 11.63
CA LEU A 63 -4.44 -28.68 11.11
C LEU A 63 -3.68 -29.13 9.85
N THR A 64 -3.37 -30.41 9.73
CA THR A 64 -2.61 -30.97 8.59
C THR A 64 -3.43 -31.85 7.66
N ASP A 65 -4.68 -32.17 7.99
CA ASP A 65 -5.55 -33.00 7.13
C ASP A 65 -5.94 -32.25 5.85
N PRO A 66 -5.52 -32.69 4.64
CA PRO A 66 -5.81 -31.99 3.39
C PRO A 66 -7.30 -32.02 2.99
N ARG A 67 -8.12 -32.83 3.65
CA ARG A 67 -9.57 -32.91 3.42
C ARG A 67 -10.37 -31.83 4.15
N ILE A 68 -9.69 -31.04 5.01
CA ILE A 68 -10.28 -29.98 5.83
C ILE A 68 -9.73 -28.65 5.36
N GLU A 69 -10.59 -27.71 4.95
CA GLU A 69 -10.23 -26.30 4.72
C GLU A 69 -10.05 -25.60 6.07
N LYS A 70 -8.94 -24.92 6.26
CA LYS A 70 -8.71 -24.09 7.45
C LYS A 70 -9.02 -22.64 7.08
N TRP A 71 -9.81 -22.00 7.90
CA TRP A 71 -10.22 -20.61 7.74
C TRP A 71 -9.80 -19.79 8.96
N ALA A 72 -9.26 -18.61 8.72
CA ALA A 72 -8.96 -17.62 9.76
C ALA A 72 -9.15 -16.20 9.22
N HIS A 73 -9.43 -15.25 10.10
CA HIS A 73 -9.52 -13.84 9.72
C HIS A 73 -8.17 -13.15 9.88
N ASN A 74 -7.52 -12.80 8.76
CA ASN A 74 -6.10 -12.42 8.69
C ASN A 74 -5.16 -13.61 8.91
N ALA A 75 -5.44 -14.70 8.24
CA ALA A 75 -4.90 -16.05 8.40
C ALA A 75 -3.36 -16.15 8.47
N VAL A 76 -2.61 -15.14 8.02
CA VAL A 76 -1.16 -15.09 8.17
C VAL A 76 -0.76 -15.08 9.66
N PHE A 77 -1.55 -14.45 10.52
CA PHE A 77 -1.27 -14.40 11.95
C PHE A 77 -1.37 -15.78 12.58
N GLU A 78 -2.48 -16.49 12.38
CA GLU A 78 -2.68 -17.86 12.90
C GLU A 78 -1.62 -18.80 12.36
N ARG A 79 -1.28 -18.70 11.05
CA ARG A 79 -0.21 -19.51 10.46
C ARG A 79 1.12 -19.31 11.20
N LEU A 80 1.50 -18.08 11.49
CA LEU A 80 2.74 -17.76 12.20
C LEU A 80 2.69 -18.24 13.66
N VAL A 81 1.56 -18.07 14.35
CA VAL A 81 1.35 -18.57 15.73
C VAL A 81 1.51 -20.08 15.79
N PHE A 82 0.83 -20.82 14.90
CA PHE A 82 0.93 -22.29 14.87
C PHE A 82 2.32 -22.77 14.47
N ASN A 83 3.03 -22.05 13.58
CA ASN A 83 4.44 -22.33 13.28
C ASN A 83 5.32 -22.16 14.52
N ALA A 84 5.13 -21.10 15.30
CA ALA A 84 5.93 -20.80 16.49
C ALA A 84 5.78 -21.88 17.58
N ILE A 85 4.61 -22.49 17.72
CA ILE A 85 4.38 -23.60 18.66
C ILE A 85 4.70 -24.99 18.09
N GLY A 86 5.34 -25.06 16.91
CA GLY A 86 5.75 -26.31 16.25
C GLY A 86 4.61 -27.13 15.68
N ARG A 87 3.50 -26.48 15.31
CA ARG A 87 2.30 -27.09 14.71
C ARG A 87 1.93 -26.42 13.39
N PRO A 88 2.79 -26.44 12.36
CA PRO A 88 2.58 -25.68 11.13
C PRO A 88 1.30 -26.08 10.41
N ILE A 89 0.58 -25.08 9.88
CA ILE A 89 -0.55 -25.26 8.99
C ILE A 89 -0.04 -25.12 7.55
N PRO A 90 -0.24 -26.13 6.66
CA PRO A 90 0.11 -25.99 5.24
C PRO A 90 -0.64 -24.80 4.62
N ILE A 91 0.11 -23.89 4.02
CA ILE A 91 -0.44 -22.64 3.49
C ILE A 91 -1.46 -22.87 2.37
N GLU A 92 -1.30 -23.96 1.61
CA GLU A 92 -2.22 -24.36 0.53
C GLU A 92 -3.61 -24.74 1.06
N GLN A 93 -3.72 -25.09 2.33
CA GLN A 93 -4.97 -25.49 2.99
C GLN A 93 -5.58 -24.36 3.81
N LEU A 94 -4.85 -23.26 4.01
CA LEU A 94 -5.28 -22.12 4.82
C LEU A 94 -5.94 -21.06 3.95
N HIS A 95 -7.16 -20.69 4.29
CA HIS A 95 -7.97 -19.68 3.64
C HIS A 95 -8.11 -18.46 4.55
N CYS A 96 -8.17 -17.26 3.96
CA CYS A 96 -8.27 -16.00 4.69
C CYS A 96 -9.61 -15.32 4.41
N SER A 97 -10.46 -15.22 5.42
CA SER A 97 -11.76 -14.55 5.30
C SER A 97 -11.63 -13.04 5.05
N LEU A 98 -10.57 -12.39 5.58
CA LEU A 98 -10.22 -11.00 5.27
C LEU A 98 -9.92 -10.81 3.77
N VAL A 99 -9.09 -11.67 3.18
CA VAL A 99 -8.73 -11.59 1.76
C VAL A 99 -9.94 -11.82 0.87
N LYS A 100 -10.80 -12.80 1.20
CA LYS A 100 -12.03 -13.06 0.44
C LYS A 100 -13.03 -11.89 0.55
N ALA A 101 -13.17 -11.28 1.73
CA ALA A 101 -13.99 -10.08 1.90
C ALA A 101 -13.41 -8.88 1.12
N ALA A 102 -12.09 -8.68 1.17
CA ALA A 102 -11.41 -7.64 0.40
C ALA A 102 -11.61 -7.81 -1.12
N TYR A 103 -11.55 -9.04 -1.63
CA TYR A 103 -11.88 -9.37 -3.01
C TYR A 103 -13.29 -8.91 -3.39
N CYS A 104 -14.26 -9.04 -2.49
CA CYS A 104 -15.63 -8.54 -2.67
C CYS A 104 -15.79 -7.04 -2.38
N SER A 105 -14.70 -6.28 -2.28
CA SER A 105 -14.67 -4.85 -1.95
C SER A 105 -15.33 -4.48 -0.62
N LEU A 106 -15.37 -5.40 0.33
CA LEU A 106 -15.87 -5.21 1.69
C LEU A 106 -14.78 -4.67 2.64
N PRO A 107 -15.13 -4.16 3.82
CA PRO A 107 -14.16 -3.75 4.84
C PRO A 107 -13.22 -4.88 5.25
N LEU A 108 -12.04 -4.52 5.78
CA LEU A 108 -11.03 -5.51 6.17
C LEU A 108 -11.15 -5.97 7.62
N SER A 109 -11.71 -5.16 8.53
CA SER A 109 -11.85 -5.55 9.93
C SER A 109 -13.12 -6.35 10.17
N LEU A 110 -13.02 -7.41 10.97
CA LEU A 110 -14.14 -8.32 11.27
C LEU A 110 -15.35 -7.56 11.86
N GLY A 111 -15.11 -6.55 12.73
CA GLY A 111 -16.19 -5.74 13.29
C GLY A 111 -16.94 -4.91 12.26
N GLN A 112 -16.23 -4.22 11.34
CA GLN A 112 -16.88 -3.48 10.25
C GLN A 112 -17.56 -4.40 9.23
N LEU A 113 -16.99 -5.58 8.98
CA LEU A 113 -17.61 -6.61 8.14
C LEU A 113 -18.95 -7.05 8.70
N SER A 114 -19.01 -7.36 10.00
CA SER A 114 -20.25 -7.77 10.69
C SER A 114 -21.32 -6.68 10.60
N GLU A 115 -20.95 -5.41 10.79
CA GLU A 115 -21.85 -4.26 10.65
C GLU A 115 -22.39 -4.12 9.21
N VAL A 116 -21.51 -4.12 8.21
CA VAL A 116 -21.88 -3.95 6.80
C VAL A 116 -22.71 -5.12 6.25
N LEU A 117 -22.49 -6.32 6.78
CA LEU A 117 -23.24 -7.52 6.38
C LEU A 117 -24.53 -7.73 7.19
N GLY A 118 -24.87 -6.84 8.13
CA GLY A 118 -26.05 -6.94 8.97
C GLY A 118 -25.97 -8.09 10.00
N LEU A 119 -24.77 -8.43 10.44
CA LEU A 119 -24.49 -9.47 11.43
C LEU A 119 -24.33 -8.88 12.83
N GLU A 120 -25.08 -7.82 13.16
CA GLU A 120 -24.88 -7.00 14.37
C GLU A 120 -25.00 -7.81 15.69
N GLU A 121 -25.83 -8.86 15.71
CA GLU A 121 -25.93 -9.78 16.86
C GLU A 121 -24.61 -10.53 17.14
N LEU A 122 -23.74 -10.62 16.12
CA LEU A 122 -22.42 -11.27 16.18
C LEU A 122 -21.28 -10.25 16.20
N GLY A 123 -21.58 -8.94 16.21
CA GLY A 123 -20.58 -7.87 16.17
C GLY A 123 -19.65 -7.87 17.38
N LYS A 124 -18.39 -7.46 17.19
CA LYS A 124 -17.40 -7.31 18.26
C LYS A 124 -17.97 -6.44 19.40
N LYS A 125 -18.11 -7.02 20.59
CA LYS A 125 -18.50 -6.25 21.78
C LYS A 125 -17.51 -5.13 22.03
N ALA A 126 -17.99 -3.94 22.36
CA ALA A 126 -17.14 -2.76 22.67
C ALA A 126 -16.09 -3.06 23.77
N THR A 127 -16.35 -4.03 24.63
CA THR A 127 -15.46 -4.52 25.69
C THR A 127 -14.22 -5.26 25.15
N GLY A 128 -14.26 -5.85 23.94
CA GLY A 128 -13.16 -6.66 23.39
C GLY A 128 -11.83 -5.92 23.29
N LYS A 129 -11.84 -4.66 22.82
CA LYS A 129 -10.61 -3.83 22.74
C LYS A 129 -9.97 -3.61 24.11
N ALA A 130 -10.77 -3.48 25.16
CA ALA A 130 -10.25 -3.31 26.51
C ALA A 130 -9.66 -4.61 27.07
N LEU A 131 -10.24 -5.76 26.75
CA LEU A 131 -9.76 -7.08 27.14
C LEU A 131 -8.46 -7.46 26.42
N ILE A 132 -8.38 -7.24 25.10
CA ILE A 132 -7.13 -7.37 24.32
C ILE A 132 -6.03 -6.50 24.94
N LYS A 133 -6.32 -5.22 25.20
CA LYS A 133 -5.32 -4.32 25.82
C LYS A 133 -4.89 -4.83 27.20
N TYR A 134 -5.77 -5.49 27.95
CA TYR A 134 -5.50 -5.97 29.30
C TYR A 134 -4.63 -7.23 29.30
N PHE A 135 -4.92 -8.22 28.45
CA PHE A 135 -4.25 -9.52 28.46
C PHE A 135 -3.17 -9.68 27.41
N CYS A 136 -3.33 -9.06 26.22
CA CYS A 136 -2.43 -9.25 25.09
C CYS A 136 -1.27 -8.24 25.01
N ASN A 137 -1.33 -7.16 25.82
CA ASN A 137 -0.30 -6.11 25.80
C ASN A 137 0.39 -5.99 27.17
N PRO A 138 1.66 -5.52 27.19
CA PRO A 138 2.34 -5.17 28.43
C PRO A 138 1.56 -4.11 29.24
N CYS A 139 1.59 -4.22 30.53
CA CYS A 139 1.06 -3.19 31.43
C CYS A 139 2.20 -2.46 32.18
N LYS A 140 1.97 -1.19 32.49
CA LYS A 140 2.96 -0.41 33.26
C LYS A 140 3.04 -0.93 34.70
N PRO A 141 4.23 -1.29 35.21
CA PRO A 141 4.42 -1.64 36.62
C PRO A 141 4.01 -0.50 37.56
N THR A 142 3.14 -0.80 38.50
CA THR A 142 2.67 0.15 39.54
C THR A 142 2.52 -0.56 40.85
N LYS A 143 2.53 0.18 41.97
CA LYS A 143 2.24 -0.41 43.29
C LYS A 143 0.85 -1.06 43.37
N ALA A 144 -0.13 -0.50 42.67
CA ALA A 144 -1.51 -1.00 42.64
C ALA A 144 -1.65 -2.35 41.94
N ASN A 145 -0.81 -2.62 40.93
CA ASN A 145 -0.82 -3.91 40.22
C ASN A 145 0.29 -4.87 40.68
N GLY A 146 0.91 -4.62 41.84
CA GLY A 146 1.98 -5.47 42.38
C GLY A 146 3.27 -5.42 41.57
N MET A 147 3.55 -4.30 40.87
CA MET A 147 4.74 -4.08 40.04
C MET A 147 4.86 -5.05 38.84
N ARG A 148 3.77 -5.67 38.40
CA ARG A 148 3.77 -6.56 37.23
C ARG A 148 3.80 -5.78 35.94
N SER A 149 4.46 -6.35 34.95
CA SER A 149 4.54 -5.83 33.56
C SER A 149 3.52 -6.47 32.61
N ARG A 150 2.75 -7.46 33.10
CA ARG A 150 1.79 -8.26 32.36
C ARG A 150 0.63 -8.68 33.25
N ASN A 151 -0.56 -8.84 32.68
CA ASN A 151 -1.72 -9.41 33.38
C ASN A 151 -1.93 -10.88 32.97
N MET A 152 -2.16 -11.74 33.94
CA MET A 152 -2.39 -13.17 33.78
C MET A 152 -3.86 -13.51 34.08
N PRO A 153 -4.38 -14.70 33.69
CA PRO A 153 -5.75 -15.12 33.99
C PRO A 153 -6.17 -14.97 35.44
N TRP A 154 -5.28 -15.29 36.37
CA TRP A 154 -5.52 -15.23 37.81
C TRP A 154 -5.46 -13.82 38.40
N ASP A 155 -5.00 -12.82 37.69
CA ASP A 155 -5.01 -11.42 38.15
C ASP A 155 -6.41 -10.79 38.09
N ASP A 156 -7.26 -11.25 37.17
CA ASP A 156 -8.67 -10.88 37.06
C ASP A 156 -9.47 -12.01 36.37
N PRO A 157 -9.86 -13.06 37.13
CA PRO A 157 -10.56 -14.22 36.62
C PRO A 157 -11.90 -13.88 35.91
N LYS A 158 -12.55 -12.79 36.35
CA LYS A 158 -13.81 -12.35 35.72
C LYS A 158 -13.57 -11.81 34.33
N LYS A 159 -12.58 -10.91 34.16
CA LYS A 159 -12.20 -10.42 32.85
C LYS A 159 -11.68 -11.54 31.96
N TRP A 160 -10.97 -12.52 32.52
CA TRP A 160 -10.51 -13.68 31.79
C TRP A 160 -11.65 -14.49 31.20
N GLN A 161 -12.71 -14.73 31.99
CA GLN A 161 -13.90 -15.39 31.46
C GLN A 161 -14.62 -14.56 30.40
N GLU A 162 -14.69 -13.24 30.56
CA GLU A 162 -15.23 -12.34 29.53
C GLU A 162 -14.38 -12.40 28.26
N PHE A 163 -13.04 -12.56 28.36
CA PHE A 163 -12.13 -12.66 27.25
C PHE A 163 -12.29 -13.98 26.48
N LYS A 164 -12.51 -15.09 27.16
CA LYS A 164 -12.85 -16.37 26.52
C LYS A 164 -14.17 -16.27 25.72
N VAL A 165 -15.19 -15.65 26.28
CA VAL A 165 -16.45 -15.40 25.57
C VAL A 165 -16.24 -14.48 24.37
N TYR A 166 -15.35 -13.48 24.46
CA TYR A 166 -15.00 -12.62 23.35
C TYR A 166 -14.33 -13.41 22.20
N SER A 167 -13.34 -14.25 22.50
CA SER A 167 -12.65 -15.10 21.53
C SER A 167 -13.60 -16.11 20.85
N GLU A 168 -14.60 -16.65 21.58
CA GLU A 168 -15.67 -17.46 21.02
C GLU A 168 -16.48 -16.70 19.96
N TYR A 169 -16.81 -15.43 20.23
CA TYR A 169 -17.58 -14.60 19.31
C TYR A 169 -16.83 -14.28 18.01
N ASP A 170 -15.50 -14.20 18.03
CA ASP A 170 -14.71 -13.95 16.82
C ASP A 170 -14.86 -15.12 15.83
N ILE A 171 -14.93 -16.38 16.29
CA ILE A 171 -15.24 -17.56 15.44
C ILE A 171 -16.67 -17.47 14.87
N HIS A 172 -17.66 -17.10 15.69
CA HIS A 172 -19.03 -16.95 15.16
C HIS A 172 -19.11 -15.88 14.08
N SER A 173 -18.44 -14.75 14.28
CA SER A 173 -18.39 -13.64 13.33
C SER A 173 -17.66 -14.06 12.04
N GLU A 174 -16.50 -14.71 12.16
CA GLU A 174 -15.75 -15.21 11.00
C GLU A 174 -16.57 -16.19 10.15
N ARG A 175 -17.19 -17.18 10.80
CA ARG A 175 -18.03 -18.18 10.13
C ARG A 175 -19.18 -17.52 9.37
N ALA A 176 -19.84 -16.51 9.96
CA ALA A 176 -20.91 -15.77 9.32
C ALA A 176 -20.39 -14.95 8.12
N VAL A 177 -19.23 -14.32 8.24
CA VAL A 177 -18.56 -13.61 7.13
C VAL A 177 -18.23 -14.57 6.00
N VAL A 178 -17.61 -15.72 6.28
CA VAL A 178 -17.27 -16.72 5.26
C VAL A 178 -18.53 -17.16 4.51
N LYS A 179 -19.62 -17.45 5.22
CA LYS A 179 -20.92 -17.82 4.60
C LYS A 179 -21.47 -16.71 3.69
N ALA A 180 -21.38 -15.45 4.13
CA ALA A 180 -21.89 -14.30 3.37
C ALA A 180 -21.12 -14.05 2.06
N VAL A 181 -19.82 -14.36 2.03
CA VAL A 181 -18.96 -14.17 0.83
C VAL A 181 -18.74 -15.47 0.04
N ASP A 182 -19.28 -16.60 0.47
CA ASP A 182 -19.05 -17.91 -0.14
C ASP A 182 -19.64 -18.03 -1.54
N ALA A 183 -20.71 -17.28 -1.82
CA ALA A 183 -21.34 -17.22 -3.15
C ALA A 183 -20.42 -16.65 -4.25
N PHE A 184 -19.35 -15.94 -3.88
CA PHE A 184 -18.41 -15.36 -4.83
C PHE A 184 -17.18 -16.25 -4.95
N GLU A 185 -16.96 -16.78 -6.15
CA GLU A 185 -15.78 -17.58 -6.44
C GLU A 185 -14.51 -16.72 -6.28
N PHE A 186 -13.52 -17.27 -5.58
CA PHE A 186 -12.18 -16.69 -5.51
C PHE A 186 -11.32 -17.38 -6.59
N PRO A 187 -10.93 -16.67 -7.67
CA PRO A 187 -10.28 -17.30 -8.81
C PRO A 187 -8.99 -18.04 -8.43
N GLY A 188 -8.70 -19.15 -9.11
CA GLY A 188 -7.45 -19.89 -8.91
C GLY A 188 -6.19 -19.04 -9.13
N SER A 189 -6.22 -18.10 -10.08
CA SER A 189 -5.14 -17.11 -10.29
C SER A 189 -4.92 -16.24 -9.06
N GLU A 190 -5.99 -15.79 -8.39
CA GLU A 190 -5.89 -15.01 -7.16
C GLU A 190 -5.37 -15.86 -5.98
N ARG A 191 -5.71 -17.13 -5.95
CA ARG A 191 -5.14 -18.06 -4.97
C ARG A 191 -3.63 -18.20 -5.15
N MET A 192 -3.16 -18.37 -6.37
CA MET A 192 -1.72 -18.44 -6.68
C MET A 192 -1.01 -17.12 -6.34
N ALA A 193 -1.64 -15.99 -6.65
CA ALA A 193 -1.12 -14.68 -6.29
C ALA A 193 -1.01 -14.49 -4.76
N TYR A 194 -2.00 -14.96 -4.00
CA TYR A 194 -1.96 -14.94 -2.54
C TYR A 194 -0.83 -15.81 -1.97
N LEU A 195 -0.63 -17.02 -2.50
CA LEU A 195 0.48 -17.88 -2.08
C LEU A 195 1.85 -17.25 -2.39
N THR A 196 1.97 -16.62 -3.55
CA THR A 196 3.19 -15.86 -3.94
C THR A 196 3.42 -14.68 -2.99
N ASP A 197 2.39 -13.91 -2.67
CA ASP A 197 2.45 -12.81 -1.69
C ASP A 197 2.93 -13.30 -0.31
N GLN A 198 2.40 -14.43 0.16
CA GLN A 198 2.82 -15.00 1.43
C GLN A 198 4.30 -15.42 1.40
N ALA A 199 4.76 -16.02 0.31
CA ALA A 199 6.17 -16.40 0.15
C ALA A 199 7.11 -15.16 0.12
N ILE A 200 6.67 -14.05 -0.48
CA ILE A 200 7.41 -12.77 -0.48
C ILE A 200 7.47 -12.20 0.94
N ASN A 201 6.33 -12.16 1.65
CA ASN A 201 6.26 -11.67 3.02
C ASN A 201 7.09 -12.53 3.99
N ASP A 202 7.11 -13.85 3.81
CA ASP A 202 7.91 -14.80 4.61
C ASP A 202 9.42 -14.63 4.37
N ARG A 203 9.81 -14.34 3.12
CA ARG A 203 11.23 -14.13 2.78
C ARG A 203 11.74 -12.81 3.35
N GLY A 204 10.93 -11.76 3.32
CA GLY A 204 11.31 -10.43 3.75
C GLY A 204 12.47 -9.85 2.95
N VAL A 205 12.91 -8.66 3.32
CA VAL A 205 14.06 -7.96 2.71
C VAL A 205 15.08 -7.56 3.77
N LEU A 206 16.36 -7.80 3.47
CA LEU A 206 17.46 -7.48 4.38
C LEU A 206 17.65 -5.97 4.50
N MET A 207 17.92 -5.49 5.72
CA MET A 207 18.13 -4.08 6.02
C MET A 207 19.50 -3.83 6.65
N ASP A 208 20.13 -2.73 6.27
CA ASP A 208 21.30 -2.17 6.94
C ASP A 208 20.87 -1.44 8.23
N LEU A 209 20.68 -2.22 9.31
CA LEU A 209 20.20 -1.68 10.59
C LEU A 209 21.19 -0.69 11.21
N ARG A 210 22.50 -0.91 11.02
CA ARG A 210 23.52 0.03 11.48
C ARG A 210 23.40 1.40 10.81
N MET A 211 23.14 1.40 9.50
CA MET A 211 22.87 2.63 8.78
C MET A 211 21.59 3.32 9.30
N ALA A 212 20.53 2.55 9.60
CA ALA A 212 19.29 3.09 10.15
C ALA A 212 19.50 3.73 11.53
N GLU A 213 20.27 3.09 12.42
CA GLU A 213 20.64 3.61 13.74
C GLU A 213 21.45 4.92 13.62
N ASN A 214 22.45 4.94 12.75
CA ASN A 214 23.26 6.13 12.50
C ASN A 214 22.43 7.26 11.91
N ALA A 215 21.50 6.99 11.01
CA ALA A 215 20.60 7.99 10.44
C ALA A 215 19.71 8.63 11.51
N ILE A 216 19.20 7.86 12.46
CA ILE A 216 18.44 8.38 13.60
C ILE A 216 19.34 9.28 14.46
N ARG A 217 20.53 8.79 14.81
CA ARG A 217 21.49 9.54 15.60
C ARG A 217 21.88 10.88 14.94
N PHE A 218 22.13 10.88 13.63
CA PHE A 218 22.48 12.10 12.88
C PHE A 218 21.31 13.09 12.84
N ASN A 219 20.09 12.59 12.66
CA ASN A 219 18.90 13.43 12.73
C ASN A 219 18.71 14.06 14.12
N ASP A 220 18.99 13.32 15.17
CA ASP A 220 18.85 13.83 16.55
C ASP A 220 19.89 14.88 16.85
N LEU A 221 21.17 14.66 16.50
CA LEU A 221 22.26 15.66 16.61
C LEU A 221 21.90 16.94 15.86
N PHE A 222 21.55 16.83 14.58
CA PHE A 222 21.15 17.98 13.77
C PHE A 222 19.94 18.73 14.38
N SER A 223 18.94 17.98 14.84
CA SER A 223 17.73 18.58 15.42
C SER A 223 18.02 19.33 16.71
N GLU A 224 18.92 18.85 17.54
CA GLU A 224 19.35 19.48 18.80
C GLU A 224 20.11 20.77 18.56
N GLU A 225 21.06 20.76 17.62
CA GLU A 225 21.82 21.95 17.20
C GLU A 225 20.91 23.01 16.58
N LEU A 226 20.04 22.61 15.65
CA LEU A 226 19.10 23.52 15.00
C LEU A 226 18.08 24.08 15.99
N PHE A 227 17.60 23.30 16.93
CA PHE A 227 16.68 23.74 17.98
C PHE A 227 17.34 24.82 18.86
N THR A 228 18.58 24.60 19.29
CA THR A 228 19.38 25.57 20.07
C THR A 228 19.55 26.86 19.30
N LYS A 229 19.94 26.77 18.03
CA LYS A 229 20.08 27.95 17.17
C LYS A 229 18.77 28.73 17.00
N MET A 230 17.64 28.02 16.86
CA MET A 230 16.33 28.66 16.80
C MET A 230 15.94 29.33 18.12
N GLN A 231 16.31 28.76 19.29
CA GLN A 231 16.13 29.41 20.58
C GLN A 231 16.92 30.70 20.69
N GLU A 232 18.18 30.71 20.27
CA GLU A 232 19.02 31.89 20.25
C GLU A 232 18.46 33.00 19.35
N LEU A 233 17.99 32.64 18.14
CA LEU A 233 17.44 33.59 17.16
C LEU A 233 16.09 34.19 17.60
N THR A 234 15.27 33.39 18.28
CA THR A 234 13.89 33.78 18.59
C THR A 234 13.69 34.27 20.03
N GLY A 235 14.54 33.82 20.96
CA GLY A 235 14.35 34.01 22.41
C GLY A 235 13.21 33.11 22.97
N LEU A 236 12.67 32.19 22.20
CA LEU A 236 11.56 31.33 22.62
C LEU A 236 12.07 30.11 23.41
N SER A 237 11.35 29.73 24.45
CA SER A 237 11.65 28.50 25.18
C SER A 237 11.40 27.22 24.34
N ASN A 238 10.43 27.27 23.41
CA ASN A 238 10.16 26.19 22.48
C ASN A 238 9.81 26.74 21.08
N PRO A 239 10.80 26.93 20.20
CA PRO A 239 10.58 27.40 18.83
C PRO A 239 9.79 26.41 17.95
N ASN A 240 9.62 25.15 18.38
CA ASN A 240 8.74 24.18 17.74
C ASN A 240 7.26 24.34 18.11
N SER A 241 6.94 25.10 19.16
CA SER A 241 5.56 25.40 19.52
C SER A 241 4.92 26.32 18.50
N VAL A 242 3.84 25.82 17.82
CA VAL A 242 3.08 26.63 16.86
C VAL A 242 2.58 27.93 17.49
N ALA A 243 2.11 27.87 18.74
CA ALA A 243 1.62 29.05 19.45
C ALA A 243 2.71 30.09 19.72
N GLN A 244 3.88 29.66 20.25
CA GLN A 244 4.99 30.55 20.53
C GLN A 244 5.56 31.17 19.25
N LEU A 245 5.73 30.32 18.20
CA LEU A 245 6.29 30.81 16.94
C LEU A 245 5.33 31.77 16.22
N LYS A 246 4.02 31.54 16.25
CA LYS A 246 3.02 32.48 15.71
C LYS A 246 3.09 33.84 16.45
N ALA A 247 3.14 33.82 17.77
CA ALA A 247 3.26 35.06 18.56
C ALA A 247 4.55 35.83 18.23
N TRP A 248 5.67 35.11 18.04
CA TRP A 248 6.95 35.71 17.66
C TRP A 248 6.92 36.34 16.26
N LEU A 249 6.24 35.71 15.29
CA LEU A 249 6.02 36.21 13.93
C LEU A 249 5.07 37.41 13.94
N SER A 250 3.96 37.33 14.67
CA SER A 250 2.97 38.41 14.79
C SER A 250 3.59 39.68 15.42
N ALA A 251 4.49 39.55 16.42
CA ALA A 251 5.25 40.66 16.97
C ALA A 251 6.17 41.36 15.94
N ARG A 252 6.42 40.73 14.79
CA ARG A 252 7.16 41.26 13.64
C ARG A 252 6.26 41.71 12.49
N GLY A 253 4.94 41.77 12.73
CA GLY A 253 3.95 42.16 11.74
C GLY A 253 3.60 41.06 10.71
N LEU A 254 3.97 39.80 11.00
CA LEU A 254 3.73 38.66 10.09
C LEU A 254 2.62 37.74 10.64
N GLU A 255 1.52 37.67 9.92
CA GLU A 255 0.36 36.83 10.31
C GLU A 255 0.31 35.58 9.47
N PHE A 256 0.33 34.42 10.14
CA PHE A 256 0.18 33.11 9.50
C PHE A 256 -1.08 32.41 9.99
N PRO A 257 -2.01 32.02 9.08
CA PRO A 257 -3.19 31.24 9.47
C PRO A 257 -2.80 29.86 10.01
N ALA A 258 -1.79 29.24 9.39
CA ALA A 258 -1.15 28.00 9.84
C ALA A 258 0.36 28.09 9.63
N LEU A 259 1.14 27.24 10.31
CA LEU A 259 2.59 27.07 10.12
C LEU A 259 2.90 25.67 9.55
N GLY A 260 2.11 25.27 8.57
CA GLY A 260 2.34 24.08 7.78
C GLY A 260 3.35 24.34 6.64
N LYS A 261 3.79 23.25 5.99
CA LYS A 261 4.74 23.35 4.88
C LYS A 261 4.23 24.23 3.72
N PRO A 262 2.94 24.13 3.28
CA PRO A 262 2.44 24.97 2.18
C PRO A 262 2.53 26.47 2.50
N GLU A 263 2.03 26.87 3.66
CA GLU A 263 1.94 28.28 4.07
C GLU A 263 3.33 28.90 4.24
N ILE A 264 4.28 28.14 4.79
CA ILE A 264 5.66 28.62 4.94
C ILE A 264 6.32 28.76 3.58
N LEU A 265 6.17 27.77 2.68
CA LEU A 265 6.76 27.84 1.34
C LEU A 265 6.12 28.93 0.48
N ASP A 266 4.81 29.14 0.56
CA ASP A 266 4.14 30.22 -0.15
C ASP A 266 4.69 31.58 0.28
N TYR A 267 4.90 31.80 1.59
CA TYR A 267 5.52 33.02 2.10
C TYR A 267 6.98 33.18 1.61
N LEU A 268 7.80 32.12 1.76
CA LEU A 268 9.22 32.17 1.35
C LEU A 268 9.41 32.39 -0.15
N ASN A 269 8.43 32.02 -0.98
CA ASN A 269 8.48 32.16 -2.44
C ASN A 269 7.79 33.45 -2.96
N SER A 270 6.92 34.08 -2.18
CA SER A 270 6.11 35.23 -2.60
C SER A 270 6.76 36.58 -2.32
N GLU A 271 7.63 36.65 -1.34
CA GLU A 271 8.26 37.92 -0.91
C GLU A 271 9.59 38.13 -1.62
N SER A 272 9.78 39.33 -2.18
CA SER A 272 11.04 39.71 -2.83
C SER A 272 12.16 40.04 -1.84
N THR A 273 11.82 40.35 -0.59
CA THR A 273 12.79 40.66 0.48
C THR A 273 12.23 40.16 1.82
N ILE A 274 12.83 39.10 2.37
CA ILE A 274 12.46 38.52 3.66
C ILE A 274 13.53 38.90 4.69
N ASP A 275 13.11 39.22 5.94
CA ASP A 275 14.04 39.34 7.05
C ASP A 275 14.87 38.06 7.19
N PRO A 276 16.21 38.12 7.14
CA PRO A 276 17.07 36.93 7.19
C PRO A 276 16.86 36.06 8.44
N VAL A 277 16.47 36.63 9.57
CA VAL A 277 16.18 35.88 10.80
C VAL A 277 14.86 35.12 10.66
N VAL A 278 13.83 35.77 10.10
CA VAL A 278 12.54 35.12 9.83
C VAL A 278 12.73 33.99 8.84
N GLU A 279 13.48 34.22 7.75
CA GLU A 279 13.77 33.16 6.78
C GLU A 279 14.46 31.97 7.43
N GLN A 280 15.51 32.19 8.22
CA GLN A 280 16.24 31.14 8.92
C GLN A 280 15.34 30.34 9.87
N VAL A 281 14.48 31.01 10.62
CA VAL A 281 13.54 30.37 11.55
C VAL A 281 12.47 29.56 10.83
N LEU A 282 11.90 30.08 9.74
CA LEU A 282 10.90 29.37 8.95
C LEU A 282 11.49 28.15 8.23
N ARG A 283 12.69 28.26 7.64
CA ARG A 283 13.42 27.13 7.06
C ARG A 283 13.78 26.10 8.13
N GLY A 284 14.28 26.53 9.30
CA GLY A 284 14.54 25.66 10.44
C GLY A 284 13.28 24.90 10.89
N ARG A 285 12.14 25.57 10.95
CA ARG A 285 10.85 24.93 11.25
C ARG A 285 10.49 23.83 10.26
N LEU A 286 10.71 24.03 8.95
CA LEU A 286 10.48 23.01 7.93
C LEU A 286 11.40 21.81 8.09
N MET A 287 12.68 22.03 8.43
CA MET A 287 13.66 20.96 8.65
C MET A 287 13.29 20.12 9.88
N LEU A 288 12.98 20.74 11.02
CA LEU A 288 12.57 20.04 12.24
C LEU A 288 11.23 19.32 12.10
N ALA A 289 10.35 19.77 11.21
CA ALA A 289 9.06 19.12 10.94
C ALA A 289 9.17 17.92 10.00
N LYS A 290 10.35 17.60 9.45
CA LYS A 290 10.52 16.54 8.46
C LYS A 290 10.33 15.17 9.10
N SER A 291 9.27 14.47 8.69
CA SER A 291 8.85 13.21 9.30
C SER A 291 9.41 11.96 8.60
N SER A 292 10.09 12.12 7.47
CA SER A 292 10.59 10.98 6.67
C SER A 292 11.60 10.11 7.43
N VAL A 293 12.42 10.71 8.30
CA VAL A 293 13.41 10.01 9.13
C VAL A 293 12.78 8.98 10.08
N LYS A 294 11.48 9.13 10.45
CA LYS A 294 10.73 8.13 11.21
C LYS A 294 10.67 6.76 10.53
N LYS A 295 10.98 6.69 9.23
CA LYS A 295 11.07 5.42 8.50
C LYS A 295 12.21 4.53 9.01
N TYR A 296 13.33 5.11 9.42
CA TYR A 296 14.42 4.36 10.06
C TYR A 296 13.98 3.74 11.39
N THR A 297 13.25 4.48 12.21
CA THR A 297 12.64 3.93 13.44
C THR A 297 11.67 2.79 13.13
N ALA A 298 10.85 2.92 12.08
CA ALA A 298 9.95 1.86 11.66
C ALA A 298 10.71 0.60 11.19
N MET A 299 11.87 0.76 10.53
CA MET A 299 12.75 -0.34 10.16
C MET A 299 13.29 -1.09 11.37
N LEU A 300 13.81 -0.35 12.38
CA LEU A 300 14.30 -0.97 13.61
C LEU A 300 13.20 -1.69 14.38
N ASN A 301 11.99 -1.13 14.43
CA ASN A 301 10.87 -1.72 15.15
C ASN A 301 10.39 -3.05 14.54
N CYS A 302 10.45 -3.20 13.21
CA CYS A 302 9.95 -4.38 12.50
C CYS A 302 11.06 -5.36 12.07
N ALA A 303 12.32 -5.06 12.37
CA ALA A 303 13.43 -5.95 12.05
C ALA A 303 13.32 -7.26 12.83
N SER A 304 13.26 -8.38 12.13
CA SER A 304 13.37 -9.72 12.68
C SER A 304 14.80 -10.07 13.08
N PHE A 305 15.02 -11.22 13.73
CA PHE A 305 16.34 -11.62 14.19
C PHE A 305 17.36 -11.85 13.09
N ASP A 306 16.91 -12.07 11.85
CA ASP A 306 17.75 -12.18 10.66
C ASP A 306 18.06 -10.83 9.99
N ASN A 307 17.71 -9.71 10.63
CA ASN A 307 17.81 -8.33 10.13
C ASN A 307 16.93 -8.06 8.89
N ARG A 308 15.93 -8.89 8.62
CA ARG A 308 14.98 -8.67 7.53
C ARG A 308 13.69 -8.03 8.04
N ALA A 309 13.04 -7.26 7.17
CA ALA A 309 11.68 -6.82 7.37
C ALA A 309 10.74 -7.80 6.66
N HIS A 310 9.90 -8.49 7.44
CA HIS A 310 8.89 -9.43 6.97
C HIS A 310 7.49 -8.82 7.02
N GLY A 311 6.55 -9.38 6.24
CA GLY A 311 5.15 -8.96 6.30
C GLY A 311 4.89 -7.53 5.82
N LEU A 312 5.68 -7.04 4.86
CA LEU A 312 5.62 -5.67 4.35
C LEU A 312 4.44 -5.39 3.43
N PHE A 313 3.75 -6.43 2.95
CA PHE A 313 2.69 -6.31 1.95
C PHE A 313 1.38 -6.89 2.45
N GLN A 314 0.30 -6.13 2.26
CA GLN A 314 -1.05 -6.61 2.43
C GLN A 314 -1.68 -6.92 1.08
N PHE A 315 -1.95 -8.19 0.84
CA PHE A 315 -2.69 -8.65 -0.31
C PHE A 315 -4.10 -8.03 -0.32
N TYR A 316 -4.54 -7.48 -1.44
CA TYR A 316 -5.83 -6.80 -1.57
C TYR A 316 -6.03 -5.61 -0.61
N GLY A 317 -4.95 -4.96 -0.17
CA GLY A 317 -5.05 -3.82 0.75
C GLY A 317 -5.86 -2.65 0.18
N ALA A 318 -5.80 -2.42 -1.14
CA ALA A 318 -6.70 -1.53 -1.88
C ALA A 318 -7.87 -2.35 -2.45
N ASN A 319 -8.88 -2.60 -1.63
CA ASN A 319 -9.98 -3.52 -1.90
C ASN A 319 -10.80 -3.21 -3.17
N ARG A 320 -10.76 -1.97 -3.70
CA ARG A 320 -11.46 -1.60 -4.95
C ARG A 320 -10.78 -2.19 -6.19
N THR A 321 -9.46 -2.11 -6.28
CA THR A 321 -8.68 -2.51 -7.46
C THR A 321 -7.92 -3.82 -7.27
N GLY A 322 -7.79 -4.29 -6.02
CA GLY A 322 -6.99 -5.45 -5.63
C GLY A 322 -5.49 -5.18 -5.53
N ARG A 323 -5.06 -3.91 -5.62
CA ARG A 323 -3.64 -3.55 -5.44
C ARG A 323 -3.17 -3.86 -4.03
N TRP A 324 -1.88 -4.20 -3.92
CA TRP A 324 -1.21 -4.34 -2.62
C TRP A 324 -1.08 -2.99 -1.92
N VAL A 325 -1.10 -3.03 -0.60
CA VAL A 325 -0.78 -1.88 0.25
C VAL A 325 0.40 -2.24 1.13
N SER A 326 1.41 -1.38 1.15
CA SER A 326 2.57 -1.56 2.04
C SER A 326 2.17 -1.38 3.50
N ARG A 327 2.76 -2.20 4.36
CA ARG A 327 2.64 -2.16 5.81
C ARG A 327 3.94 -1.68 6.45
N LEU A 328 3.93 -1.44 7.75
CA LEU A 328 5.08 -1.11 8.58
C LEU A 328 5.89 0.07 8.01
N ILE A 329 6.89 -0.19 7.19
CA ILE A 329 7.77 0.82 6.60
C ILE A 329 7.07 1.62 5.48
N GLN A 330 6.02 1.07 4.86
CA GLN A 330 5.27 1.67 3.74
C GLN A 330 6.17 1.98 2.52
N LEU A 331 6.74 0.94 1.94
CA LEU A 331 7.70 0.99 0.82
C LEU A 331 7.23 1.84 -0.36
N GLN A 332 5.94 1.76 -0.72
CA GLN A 332 5.35 2.50 -1.85
C GLN A 332 5.38 4.02 -1.67
N ASN A 333 5.54 4.50 -0.43
CA ASN A 333 5.52 5.93 -0.08
C ASN A 333 6.90 6.47 0.31
N LEU A 334 7.98 5.74 0.02
CA LEU A 334 9.33 6.23 0.30
C LEU A 334 9.73 7.29 -0.70
N PRO A 335 10.50 8.32 -0.28
CA PRO A 335 11.04 9.33 -1.18
C PRO A 335 11.87 8.71 -2.31
N GLN A 336 11.89 9.35 -3.47
CA GLN A 336 12.80 9.00 -4.57
C GLN A 336 14.20 9.55 -4.29
N ASN A 337 15.20 8.98 -4.95
CA ASN A 337 16.59 9.40 -4.84
C ASN A 337 16.90 10.37 -5.99
N HIS A 338 17.28 11.61 -5.68
CA HIS A 338 17.58 12.64 -6.68
C HIS A 338 19.00 13.20 -6.54
N MET A 339 19.67 12.91 -5.41
CA MET A 339 21.02 13.43 -5.19
C MET A 339 22.06 12.68 -6.04
N PRO A 340 22.96 13.40 -6.71
CA PRO A 340 23.93 12.79 -7.63
C PRO A 340 25.05 12.00 -6.93
N ASP A 341 25.35 12.31 -5.68
CA ASP A 341 26.40 11.71 -4.86
C ASP A 341 25.86 10.77 -3.76
N LEU A 342 24.78 10.05 -4.07
CA LEU A 342 24.07 9.15 -3.17
C LEU A 342 25.00 8.14 -2.47
N ASP A 343 25.97 7.58 -3.19
CA ASP A 343 26.93 6.61 -2.66
C ASP A 343 27.84 7.20 -1.58
N THR A 344 28.28 8.44 -1.76
CA THR A 344 29.11 9.15 -0.78
C THR A 344 28.34 9.40 0.51
N ALA A 345 27.14 9.98 0.39
CA ALA A 345 26.30 10.26 1.53
C ALA A 345 25.94 8.96 2.28
N ARG A 346 25.57 7.89 1.55
CA ARG A 346 25.32 6.58 2.13
C ARG A 346 26.51 6.04 2.90
N SER A 347 27.71 6.13 2.35
CA SER A 347 28.94 5.65 2.99
C SER A 347 29.22 6.35 4.31
N LEU A 348 29.04 7.69 4.37
CA LEU A 348 29.21 8.46 5.60
C LEU A 348 28.23 8.04 6.70
N VAL A 349 26.95 7.88 6.34
CA VAL A 349 25.93 7.44 7.30
C VAL A 349 26.20 6.00 7.77
N SER A 350 26.55 5.08 6.86
CA SER A 350 26.87 3.68 7.22
C SER A 350 28.13 3.59 8.11
N ALA A 351 29.12 4.45 7.87
CA ALA A 351 30.32 4.55 8.71
C ALA A 351 30.04 5.20 10.08
N GLY A 352 29.00 6.02 10.19
CA GLY A 352 28.67 6.79 11.39
C GLY A 352 29.52 8.05 11.53
N ASP A 353 30.03 8.58 10.43
CA ASP A 353 30.89 9.77 10.39
C ASP A 353 30.03 11.05 10.36
N TRP A 354 29.69 11.54 11.56
CA TRP A 354 28.89 12.74 11.72
C TRP A 354 29.63 13.99 11.26
N GLU A 355 30.91 14.13 11.58
CA GLU A 355 31.71 15.33 11.27
C GLU A 355 31.79 15.57 9.76
N ALA A 356 32.07 14.48 9.00
CA ALA A 356 32.07 14.58 7.55
C ALA A 356 30.65 14.83 6.99
N MET A 357 29.62 14.20 7.59
CA MET A 357 28.24 14.39 7.15
C MET A 357 27.78 15.84 7.33
N GLU A 358 28.06 16.46 8.46
CA GLU A 358 27.73 17.87 8.74
C GLU A 358 28.50 18.81 7.81
N ALA A 359 29.80 18.54 7.58
CA ALA A 359 30.65 19.36 6.74
C ALA A 359 30.22 19.38 5.26
N PHE A 360 29.84 18.20 4.72
CA PHE A 360 29.48 18.06 3.31
C PHE A 360 27.99 18.31 3.04
N TYR A 361 27.11 18.05 4.02
CA TYR A 361 25.66 18.06 3.85
C TYR A 361 24.94 18.90 4.92
N PRO A 362 24.96 20.23 4.80
CA PRO A 362 24.37 21.13 5.79
C PRO A 362 22.84 20.99 5.94
N ASN A 363 22.15 20.33 4.98
CA ASN A 363 20.75 19.95 5.08
C ASN A 363 20.61 18.44 5.34
N THR A 364 21.17 17.98 6.44
CA THR A 364 21.18 16.57 6.84
C THR A 364 19.81 15.86 6.74
N PRO A 365 18.67 16.41 7.23
CA PRO A 365 17.37 15.74 7.13
C PRO A 365 16.91 15.50 5.68
N GLU A 366 17.31 16.32 4.73
CA GLU A 366 17.02 16.11 3.30
C GLU A 366 17.78 14.90 2.79
N VAL A 367 19.09 14.86 3.03
CA VAL A 367 19.96 13.75 2.64
C VAL A 367 19.49 12.45 3.27
N LEU A 368 19.22 12.43 4.59
CA LEU A 368 18.69 11.25 5.27
C LEU A 368 17.36 10.79 4.66
N SER A 369 16.52 11.72 4.21
CA SER A 369 15.27 11.37 3.52
C SER A 369 15.52 10.65 2.19
N GLU A 370 16.50 11.10 1.42
CA GLU A 370 16.87 10.46 0.14
C GLU A 370 17.57 9.11 0.33
N LEU A 371 18.23 8.90 1.46
CA LEU A 371 18.92 7.64 1.76
C LEU A 371 18.02 6.50 2.25
N ILE A 372 16.74 6.75 2.58
CA ILE A 372 15.86 5.74 3.19
C ILE A 372 15.78 4.45 2.37
N ARG A 373 15.64 4.55 1.04
CA ARG A 373 15.57 3.36 0.16
C ARG A 373 16.85 2.55 0.20
N THR A 374 18.00 3.20 0.33
CA THR A 374 19.32 2.54 0.31
C THR A 374 19.62 1.71 1.55
N THR A 375 18.75 1.76 2.56
CA THR A 375 18.81 0.88 3.73
C THR A 375 18.45 -0.56 3.38
N PHE A 376 17.66 -0.80 2.33
CA PHE A 376 17.38 -2.15 1.83
C PHE A 376 18.56 -2.63 0.99
N ILE A 377 19.18 -3.73 1.42
CA ILE A 377 20.42 -4.28 0.85
C ILE A 377 20.26 -5.74 0.45
N ALA A 378 21.02 -6.17 -0.54
CA ALA A 378 21.14 -7.59 -0.84
C ALA A 378 22.16 -8.25 0.11
N PRO A 379 22.01 -9.54 0.43
CA PRO A 379 23.01 -10.31 1.21
C PRO A 379 24.38 -10.34 0.52
N GLU A 380 25.40 -10.72 1.28
CA GLU A 380 26.75 -10.95 0.74
C GLU A 380 26.74 -12.00 -0.38
N GLY A 381 27.43 -11.72 -1.48
CA GLY A 381 27.44 -12.56 -2.69
C GLY A 381 26.20 -12.43 -3.57
N MET A 382 25.22 -11.65 -3.13
CA MET A 382 23.98 -11.37 -3.87
C MET A 382 23.87 -9.89 -4.25
N THR A 383 23.00 -9.60 -5.20
CA THR A 383 22.65 -8.24 -5.61
C THR A 383 21.14 -8.18 -5.91
N PHE A 384 20.55 -6.99 -5.99
CA PHE A 384 19.19 -6.83 -6.46
C PHE A 384 19.16 -6.73 -7.97
N ALA A 385 18.32 -7.55 -8.60
CA ALA A 385 17.80 -7.32 -9.93
C ALA A 385 16.41 -6.66 -9.78
N VAL A 386 16.29 -5.44 -10.26
CA VAL A 386 15.05 -4.64 -10.22
C VAL A 386 14.48 -4.56 -11.61
N ALA A 387 13.31 -5.15 -11.84
CA ALA A 387 12.59 -5.13 -13.11
C ALA A 387 11.26 -4.39 -12.96
N ASP A 388 11.01 -3.39 -13.81
CA ASP A 388 9.86 -2.46 -13.73
C ASP A 388 9.08 -2.47 -15.06
N PHE A 389 7.75 -2.52 -14.99
CA PHE A 389 6.90 -2.35 -16.15
C PHE A 389 6.96 -0.92 -16.69
N SER A 390 7.31 -0.77 -17.95
CA SER A 390 7.35 0.54 -18.59
C SER A 390 5.94 1.07 -18.88
N ALA A 391 5.51 2.13 -18.18
CA ALA A 391 4.24 2.86 -18.38
C ALA A 391 3.00 1.94 -18.43
N ILE A 392 2.87 1.00 -17.50
CA ILE A 392 1.89 -0.08 -17.57
C ILE A 392 0.44 0.42 -17.65
N GLU A 393 0.05 1.41 -16.85
CA GLU A 393 -1.32 1.94 -16.86
C GLU A 393 -1.66 2.60 -18.22
N ALA A 394 -0.72 3.33 -18.83
CA ALA A 394 -0.92 3.92 -20.15
C ALA A 394 -1.05 2.86 -21.25
N ARG A 395 -0.31 1.75 -21.13
CA ARG A 395 -0.41 0.60 -22.06
C ARG A 395 -1.76 -0.11 -21.91
N VAL A 396 -2.18 -0.39 -20.67
CA VAL A 396 -3.48 -1.01 -20.36
C VAL A 396 -4.63 -0.14 -20.84
N LEU A 397 -4.61 1.18 -20.56
CA LEU A 397 -5.64 2.11 -21.03
C LEU A 397 -5.73 2.11 -22.55
N SER A 398 -4.60 2.22 -23.25
CA SER A 398 -4.54 2.22 -24.72
C SER A 398 -5.03 0.89 -25.30
N TRP A 399 -4.71 -0.23 -24.64
CA TRP A 399 -5.14 -1.56 -25.06
C TRP A 399 -6.65 -1.77 -24.88
N ILE A 400 -7.23 -1.40 -23.74
CA ILE A 400 -8.68 -1.54 -23.50
C ILE A 400 -9.48 -0.62 -24.45
N ALA A 401 -9.02 0.60 -24.68
CA ALA A 401 -9.63 1.55 -25.61
C ALA A 401 -9.35 1.23 -27.09
N GLN A 402 -8.38 0.36 -27.39
CA GLN A 402 -7.89 0.11 -28.76
C GLN A 402 -7.46 1.42 -29.46
N GLU A 403 -6.82 2.34 -28.73
CA GLU A 403 -6.30 3.61 -29.28
C GLU A 403 -5.06 3.35 -30.15
N LYS A 404 -5.25 3.25 -31.45
CA LYS A 404 -4.30 2.70 -32.44
C LYS A 404 -2.93 3.37 -32.40
N TRP A 405 -2.89 4.70 -32.48
CA TRP A 405 -1.62 5.41 -32.54
C TRP A 405 -0.77 5.19 -31.28
N ARG A 406 -1.41 5.07 -30.11
CA ARG A 406 -0.70 4.80 -28.85
C ARG A 406 -0.14 3.39 -28.83
N LEU A 407 -0.92 2.41 -29.30
CA LEU A 407 -0.47 1.03 -29.40
C LEU A 407 0.70 0.89 -30.37
N GLU A 408 0.70 1.65 -31.50
CA GLU A 408 1.82 1.72 -32.44
C GLU A 408 3.06 2.33 -31.78
N VAL A 409 2.92 3.43 -31.03
CA VAL A 409 4.01 4.06 -30.25
C VAL A 409 4.61 3.05 -29.27
N PHE A 410 3.80 2.32 -28.52
CA PHE A 410 4.28 1.34 -27.56
C PHE A 410 4.92 0.10 -28.21
N ASN A 411 4.49 -0.29 -29.41
CA ASN A 411 5.10 -1.39 -30.17
C ASN A 411 6.41 -0.99 -30.88
N THR A 412 6.68 0.30 -30.99
CA THR A 412 7.89 0.81 -31.66
C THR A 412 8.89 1.38 -30.64
N HIS A 413 8.88 2.67 -30.42
CA HIS A 413 9.88 3.36 -29.60
C HIS A 413 9.45 3.60 -28.14
N GLY A 414 8.16 3.48 -27.80
CA GLY A 414 7.63 3.61 -26.45
C GLY A 414 7.65 5.03 -25.84
N LYS A 415 8.05 6.06 -26.60
CA LYS A 415 8.18 7.45 -26.13
C LYS A 415 6.82 8.14 -26.07
N ILE A 416 5.96 7.71 -25.17
CA ILE A 416 4.56 8.18 -25.11
C ILE A 416 4.43 9.67 -24.80
N TYR A 417 5.29 10.25 -23.97
CA TYR A 417 5.23 11.66 -23.60
C TYR A 417 5.59 12.56 -24.79
N GLU A 418 6.64 12.19 -25.54
CA GLU A 418 7.06 12.87 -26.76
C GLU A 418 6.00 12.73 -27.85
N ALA A 419 5.47 11.52 -28.03
CA ALA A 419 4.43 11.25 -29.03
C ALA A 419 3.12 12.01 -28.72
N SER A 420 2.70 12.03 -27.45
CA SER A 420 1.52 12.79 -27.03
C SER A 420 1.70 14.29 -27.27
N ALA A 421 2.88 14.84 -26.94
CA ALA A 421 3.20 16.23 -27.26
C ALA A 421 3.21 16.50 -28.76
N SER A 422 3.78 15.59 -29.57
CA SER A 422 3.77 15.68 -31.05
C SER A 422 2.33 15.73 -31.60
N MET A 423 1.46 14.83 -31.12
CA MET A 423 0.05 14.78 -31.53
C MET A 423 -0.74 16.04 -31.12
N MET A 424 -0.50 16.55 -29.91
CA MET A 424 -1.21 17.75 -29.42
C MET A 424 -0.76 19.04 -30.09
N PHE A 425 0.53 19.20 -30.39
CA PHE A 425 1.10 20.47 -30.84
C PHE A 425 1.53 20.49 -32.30
N GLY A 426 1.47 19.35 -32.99
CA GLY A 426 1.86 19.24 -34.41
C GLY A 426 3.37 19.42 -34.66
N VAL A 427 4.20 19.14 -33.63
CA VAL A 427 5.67 19.22 -33.71
C VAL A 427 6.23 17.81 -33.95
N PRO A 428 7.13 17.60 -34.92
CA PRO A 428 7.77 16.30 -35.14
C PRO A 428 8.42 15.75 -33.86
N ILE A 429 8.23 14.45 -33.58
CA ILE A 429 8.69 13.81 -32.35
C ILE A 429 10.21 13.93 -32.15
N GLU A 430 10.99 13.96 -33.23
CA GLU A 430 12.44 14.09 -33.24
C GLU A 430 12.91 15.42 -32.64
N GLN A 431 12.05 16.44 -32.68
CA GLN A 431 12.32 17.78 -32.12
C GLN A 431 11.95 17.87 -30.64
N ILE A 432 11.29 16.85 -30.08
CA ILE A 432 10.84 16.82 -28.66
C ILE A 432 11.83 15.99 -27.84
N THR A 433 12.83 16.66 -27.28
CA THR A 433 13.92 16.01 -26.54
C THR A 433 13.61 15.89 -25.04
N LYS A 434 14.37 15.02 -24.35
CA LYS A 434 14.33 14.90 -22.88
C LYS A 434 14.68 16.27 -22.25
N GLY A 435 13.80 16.78 -21.39
CA GLY A 435 13.96 18.11 -20.76
C GLY A 435 13.28 19.27 -21.51
N SER A 436 12.76 19.07 -22.73
CA SER A 436 12.05 20.15 -23.45
C SER A 436 10.69 20.49 -22.77
N PRO A 437 10.26 21.77 -22.81
CA PRO A 437 8.95 22.16 -22.27
C PRO A 437 7.77 21.41 -22.90
N LEU A 438 7.85 21.10 -24.19
CA LEU A 438 6.81 20.32 -24.89
C LEU A 438 6.68 18.91 -24.32
N ARG A 439 7.81 18.23 -24.08
CA ARG A 439 7.81 16.92 -23.45
C ARG A 439 7.20 16.97 -22.04
N GLN A 440 7.53 18.00 -21.25
CA GLN A 440 6.96 18.17 -19.92
C GLN A 440 5.43 18.37 -19.98
N ARG A 441 4.93 19.16 -20.94
CA ARG A 441 3.49 19.30 -21.19
C ARG A 441 2.84 17.97 -21.59
N GLY A 442 3.49 17.19 -22.45
CA GLY A 442 3.06 15.84 -22.82
C GLY A 442 2.99 14.92 -21.60
N LYS A 443 4.03 14.92 -20.74
CA LYS A 443 4.06 14.13 -19.51
C LYS A 443 2.92 14.53 -18.56
N THR A 444 2.73 15.82 -18.31
CA THR A 444 1.66 16.33 -17.44
C THR A 444 0.28 15.94 -17.97
N ALA A 445 0.06 16.05 -19.28
CA ALA A 445 -1.20 15.65 -19.92
C ALA A 445 -1.45 14.14 -19.79
N GLU A 446 -0.46 13.30 -20.05
CA GLU A 446 -0.58 11.83 -19.92
C GLU A 446 -0.93 11.40 -18.50
N LEU A 447 -0.32 12.01 -17.48
CA LEU A 447 -0.58 11.67 -16.08
C LEU A 447 -1.92 12.21 -15.57
N ALA A 448 -2.41 13.34 -16.11
CA ALA A 448 -3.61 14.01 -15.62
C ALA A 448 -4.90 13.60 -16.33
N LEU A 449 -4.86 13.24 -17.60
CA LEU A 449 -6.05 13.25 -18.47
C LEU A 449 -6.62 11.87 -18.82
N GLY A 450 -5.87 10.80 -18.60
CA GLY A 450 -6.28 9.44 -18.98
C GLY A 450 -7.59 8.94 -18.38
N TYR A 451 -8.04 9.54 -17.28
CA TYR A 451 -9.22 9.15 -16.51
C TYR A 451 -10.25 10.27 -16.40
N GLU A 452 -10.57 10.90 -17.54
CA GLU A 452 -11.53 12.01 -17.63
C GLU A 452 -11.10 13.26 -16.85
N GLY A 453 -9.81 13.38 -16.52
CA GLY A 453 -9.24 14.52 -15.84
C GLY A 453 -9.47 15.84 -16.61
N SER A 454 -9.43 16.95 -15.90
CA SER A 454 -9.64 18.30 -16.43
C SER A 454 -8.61 19.26 -15.85
N ILE A 455 -8.85 20.57 -15.89
CA ILE A 455 -7.95 21.62 -15.39
C ILE A 455 -7.47 21.34 -13.97
N ASN A 456 -8.36 20.94 -13.05
CA ASN A 456 -7.98 20.64 -11.67
C ASN A 456 -6.96 19.47 -11.57
N ALA A 457 -7.10 18.45 -12.43
CA ALA A 457 -6.13 17.35 -12.49
C ALA A 457 -4.77 17.82 -13.04
N MET A 458 -4.80 18.73 -14.02
CA MET A 458 -3.59 19.36 -14.55
C MET A 458 -2.88 20.21 -13.49
N GLU A 459 -3.62 21.03 -12.73
CA GLU A 459 -3.06 21.85 -11.63
C GLU A 459 -2.35 20.98 -10.58
N ASN A 460 -2.91 19.83 -10.22
CA ASN A 460 -2.32 18.90 -9.26
C ASN A 460 -1.01 18.24 -9.79
N MET A 461 -0.87 18.09 -11.10
CA MET A 461 0.30 17.49 -11.74
C MET A 461 1.38 18.52 -12.15
N ASP A 462 1.00 19.80 -12.27
CA ASP A 462 1.92 20.91 -12.56
C ASP A 462 2.52 21.48 -11.26
N LYS A 463 3.39 20.69 -10.63
CA LYS A 463 3.99 21.02 -9.33
C LYS A 463 4.78 22.34 -9.36
N ASP A 464 5.38 22.65 -10.50
CA ASP A 464 6.23 23.84 -10.70
C ASP A 464 5.40 25.06 -11.12
N LYS A 465 4.06 24.95 -11.19
CA LYS A 465 3.12 26.01 -11.59
C LYS A 465 3.51 26.71 -12.91
N GLN A 466 3.97 25.92 -13.90
CA GLN A 466 4.47 26.43 -15.19
C GLN A 466 3.34 26.73 -16.19
N LEU A 467 2.11 26.24 -15.94
CA LEU A 467 0.98 26.36 -16.86
C LEU A 467 -0.10 27.29 -16.31
N THR A 468 -0.60 28.17 -17.15
CA THR A 468 -1.79 28.98 -16.86
C THR A 468 -3.07 28.18 -17.09
N LYS A 469 -4.19 28.56 -16.42
CA LYS A 469 -5.50 27.91 -16.63
C LYS A 469 -5.97 27.88 -18.10
N PRO A 470 -5.81 28.94 -18.91
CA PRO A 470 -6.11 28.90 -20.34
C PRO A 470 -5.25 27.89 -21.13
N GLU A 471 -3.96 27.77 -20.80
CA GLU A 471 -3.07 26.76 -21.40
C GLU A 471 -3.51 25.35 -21.03
N MET A 472 -3.82 25.12 -19.75
CA MET A 472 -4.35 23.83 -19.28
C MET A 472 -5.63 23.45 -20.01
N ALA A 473 -6.59 24.38 -20.15
CA ALA A 473 -7.82 24.16 -20.91
C ALA A 473 -7.55 23.80 -22.38
N LYS A 474 -6.57 24.46 -23.02
CA LYS A 474 -6.12 24.13 -24.38
C LYS A 474 -5.53 22.71 -24.44
N ILE A 475 -4.66 22.34 -23.50
CA ILE A 475 -4.04 21.01 -23.45
C ILE A 475 -5.11 19.93 -23.28
N VAL A 476 -6.05 20.10 -22.33
CA VAL A 476 -7.17 19.16 -22.12
C VAL A 476 -7.92 18.89 -23.44
N ARG A 477 -8.28 19.96 -24.18
CA ARG A 477 -8.96 19.82 -25.47
C ARG A 477 -8.10 19.11 -26.52
N LEU A 478 -6.83 19.47 -26.65
CA LEU A 478 -5.92 18.87 -27.62
C LEU A 478 -5.69 17.39 -27.32
N TRP A 479 -5.50 17.04 -26.05
CA TRP A 479 -5.31 15.65 -25.64
C TRP A 479 -6.54 14.79 -25.92
N ARG A 480 -7.75 15.28 -25.59
CA ARG A 480 -9.00 14.56 -25.89
C ARG A 480 -9.21 14.36 -27.38
N ASN A 481 -8.90 15.36 -28.19
CA ASN A 481 -8.99 15.25 -29.65
C ASN A 481 -7.96 14.24 -30.22
N ALA A 482 -6.79 14.12 -29.61
CA ALA A 482 -5.77 13.15 -30.00
C ALA A 482 -6.08 11.71 -29.54
N ASN A 483 -6.97 11.54 -28.56
CA ASN A 483 -7.29 10.25 -27.94
C ASN A 483 -8.81 9.95 -27.99
N PRO A 484 -9.43 9.92 -29.18
CA PRO A 484 -10.89 9.79 -29.28
C PRO A 484 -11.41 8.45 -28.75
N ALA A 485 -10.69 7.34 -28.94
CA ALA A 485 -11.11 6.03 -28.45
C ALA A 485 -11.08 5.94 -26.91
N ILE A 486 -10.15 6.64 -26.26
CA ILE A 486 -10.13 6.71 -24.79
C ILE A 486 -11.31 7.53 -24.28
N VAL A 487 -11.66 8.65 -24.94
CA VAL A 487 -12.81 9.49 -24.57
C VAL A 487 -14.10 8.69 -24.73
N GLU A 488 -14.26 7.97 -25.84
CA GLU A 488 -15.41 7.09 -26.10
C GLU A 488 -15.53 5.98 -25.05
N LEU A 489 -14.41 5.39 -24.65
CA LEU A 489 -14.38 4.35 -23.59
C LEU A 489 -14.97 4.86 -22.26
N TRP A 490 -14.70 6.10 -21.84
CA TRP A 490 -15.30 6.65 -20.62
C TRP A 490 -16.83 6.68 -20.71
N ASP A 491 -17.37 7.13 -21.82
CA ASP A 491 -18.81 7.24 -22.06
C ASP A 491 -19.47 5.86 -22.14
N GLU A 492 -18.86 4.92 -22.88
CA GLU A 492 -19.35 3.55 -23.02
C GLU A 492 -19.37 2.80 -21.67
N VAL A 493 -18.30 2.90 -20.88
CA VAL A 493 -18.19 2.30 -19.55
C VAL A 493 -19.23 2.89 -18.59
N ASN A 494 -19.42 4.21 -18.60
CA ASN A 494 -20.43 4.88 -17.80
C ASN A 494 -21.84 4.41 -18.17
N ASN A 495 -22.15 4.39 -19.45
CA ASN A 495 -23.45 3.98 -19.97
C ASN A 495 -23.74 2.49 -19.66
N ALA A 496 -22.77 1.60 -19.88
CA ALA A 496 -22.91 0.18 -19.57
C ALA A 496 -23.17 -0.03 -18.07
N ALA A 497 -22.45 0.65 -17.20
CA ALA A 497 -22.66 0.57 -15.75
C ALA A 497 -24.07 1.06 -15.35
N ILE A 498 -24.51 2.23 -15.84
CA ILE A 498 -25.85 2.78 -15.59
C ILE A 498 -26.94 1.84 -16.10
N MET A 499 -26.81 1.34 -17.33
CA MET A 499 -27.79 0.43 -17.93
C MET A 499 -27.87 -0.90 -17.20
N THR A 500 -26.73 -1.45 -16.76
CA THR A 500 -26.69 -2.67 -15.96
C THR A 500 -27.41 -2.49 -14.61
N VAL A 501 -27.17 -1.37 -13.91
CA VAL A 501 -27.85 -1.07 -12.65
C VAL A 501 -29.37 -0.89 -12.86
N ARG A 502 -29.76 -0.21 -13.95
CA ARG A 502 -31.17 0.09 -14.27
C ARG A 502 -31.94 -1.15 -14.69
N THR A 503 -31.36 -1.95 -15.59
CA THR A 503 -32.08 -3.07 -16.25
C THR A 503 -31.84 -4.41 -15.60
N LYS A 504 -30.82 -4.53 -14.75
CA LYS A 504 -30.32 -5.79 -14.17
C LYS A 504 -29.86 -6.80 -15.24
N ARG A 505 -29.60 -6.34 -16.46
CA ARG A 505 -29.12 -7.16 -17.58
C ARG A 505 -27.63 -6.91 -17.80
N PRO A 506 -26.87 -7.92 -18.26
CA PRO A 506 -25.46 -7.74 -18.55
C PRO A 506 -25.24 -6.85 -19.78
N HIS A 507 -24.15 -6.08 -19.75
CA HIS A 507 -23.66 -5.25 -20.85
C HIS A 507 -22.17 -5.49 -21.03
N THR A 508 -21.70 -5.37 -22.28
CA THR A 508 -20.28 -5.56 -22.61
C THR A 508 -19.72 -4.31 -23.28
N VAL A 509 -18.55 -3.89 -22.87
CA VAL A 509 -17.77 -2.81 -23.48
C VAL A 509 -16.34 -3.30 -23.65
N SER A 510 -15.82 -3.30 -24.88
CA SER A 510 -14.49 -3.83 -25.17
C SER A 510 -14.35 -5.27 -24.63
N CYS A 511 -13.37 -5.54 -23.77
CA CYS A 511 -13.16 -6.83 -23.10
C CYS A 511 -13.78 -6.92 -21.69
N LEU A 512 -14.66 -5.99 -21.34
CA LEU A 512 -15.24 -5.86 -20.00
C LEU A 512 -16.70 -6.31 -20.00
N LYS A 513 -17.15 -7.05 -18.97
CA LYS A 513 -18.53 -7.44 -18.83
C LYS A 513 -19.11 -6.88 -17.52
N PHE A 514 -20.17 -6.08 -17.64
CA PHE A 514 -20.91 -5.49 -16.53
C PHE A 514 -22.09 -6.41 -16.19
N GLU A 515 -22.20 -6.82 -14.94
CA GLU A 515 -23.26 -7.72 -14.46
C GLU A 515 -23.82 -7.22 -13.14
N HIS A 516 -25.07 -7.62 -12.82
CA HIS A 516 -25.70 -7.33 -11.54
C HIS A 516 -26.15 -8.62 -10.88
N ASP A 517 -25.60 -8.95 -9.71
CA ASP A 517 -25.87 -10.18 -8.98
C ASP A 517 -27.04 -10.13 -7.99
N GLY A 518 -27.82 -9.05 -8.03
CA GLY A 518 -28.90 -8.77 -7.06
C GLY A 518 -28.50 -7.71 -6.03
N THR A 519 -27.26 -7.70 -5.59
CA THR A 519 -26.71 -6.76 -4.58
C THR A 519 -25.64 -5.85 -5.15
N ASN A 520 -24.80 -6.35 -6.04
CA ASN A 520 -23.64 -5.63 -6.55
C ASN A 520 -23.75 -5.36 -8.05
N LEU A 521 -23.26 -4.23 -8.50
CA LEU A 521 -22.74 -4.09 -9.85
C LEU A 521 -21.34 -4.71 -9.86
N THR A 522 -21.09 -5.65 -10.74
CA THR A 522 -19.76 -6.26 -10.92
C THR A 522 -19.23 -5.99 -12.32
N ILE A 523 -17.91 -5.80 -12.42
CA ILE A 523 -17.21 -5.68 -13.70
C ILE A 523 -16.24 -6.85 -13.78
N LEU A 524 -16.51 -7.78 -14.70
CA LEU A 524 -15.61 -8.90 -15.01
C LEU A 524 -14.48 -8.38 -15.90
N LEU A 525 -13.25 -8.53 -15.43
CA LEU A 525 -12.02 -8.18 -16.12
C LEU A 525 -11.56 -9.31 -17.05
N PRO A 526 -10.70 -9.05 -18.04
CA PRO A 526 -10.15 -10.07 -18.93
C PRO A 526 -9.42 -11.21 -18.19
N SER A 527 -8.79 -10.90 -17.06
CA SER A 527 -8.12 -11.85 -16.16
C SER A 527 -9.06 -12.86 -15.48
N GLY A 528 -10.38 -12.69 -15.62
CA GLY A 528 -11.39 -13.49 -14.90
C GLY A 528 -11.73 -12.94 -13.51
N ARG A 529 -11.01 -11.93 -13.03
CA ARG A 529 -11.28 -11.27 -11.77
C ARG A 529 -12.45 -10.29 -11.88
N ARG A 530 -13.14 -10.00 -10.74
CA ARG A 530 -14.27 -9.06 -10.69
C ARG A 530 -13.96 -7.87 -9.82
N LEU A 531 -14.44 -6.69 -10.24
CA LEU A 531 -14.59 -5.51 -9.39
C LEU A 531 -16.02 -5.45 -8.87
N PHE A 532 -16.20 -5.09 -7.59
CA PHE A 532 -17.51 -5.06 -6.94
C PHE A 532 -17.88 -3.64 -6.53
N TYR A 533 -19.11 -3.21 -6.84
CA TYR A 533 -19.72 -1.95 -6.42
C TYR A 533 -21.03 -2.29 -5.72
N ARG A 534 -21.01 -2.22 -4.37
CA ARG A 534 -22.10 -2.71 -3.52
C ARG A 534 -23.28 -1.78 -3.52
N ASN A 535 -24.52 -2.35 -3.52
CA ASN A 535 -25.77 -1.60 -3.48
C ASN A 535 -25.79 -0.39 -4.44
N PRO A 536 -25.53 -0.59 -5.74
CA PRO A 536 -25.45 0.52 -6.69
C PRO A 536 -26.82 1.17 -6.89
N ARG A 537 -26.85 2.50 -6.83
CA ARG A 537 -28.05 3.32 -6.98
C ARG A 537 -27.79 4.39 -8.04
N ILE A 538 -28.82 4.68 -8.86
CA ILE A 538 -28.76 5.76 -9.84
C ILE A 538 -29.24 7.03 -9.14
N ARG A 539 -28.36 8.05 -9.09
CA ARG A 539 -28.65 9.38 -8.53
C ARG A 539 -28.02 10.47 -9.39
N PRO A 540 -28.57 11.70 -9.39
CA PRO A 540 -27.85 12.84 -9.95
C PRO A 540 -26.53 13.06 -9.20
N ASN A 541 -25.44 13.28 -9.95
CA ASN A 541 -24.16 13.67 -9.38
C ASN A 541 -24.19 15.16 -8.98
N ARG A 542 -23.12 15.67 -8.39
CA ARG A 542 -22.96 17.09 -8.00
C ARG A 542 -23.12 18.10 -9.13
N PHE A 543 -23.12 17.65 -10.39
CA PHE A 543 -23.34 18.48 -11.60
C PHE A 543 -24.74 18.31 -12.18
N GLY A 544 -25.65 17.58 -11.53
CA GLY A 544 -27.00 17.30 -11.98
C GLY A 544 -27.14 16.24 -13.09
N GLN A 545 -26.02 15.56 -13.46
CA GLN A 545 -26.03 14.48 -14.44
C GLN A 545 -26.34 13.14 -13.77
N VAL A 546 -26.91 12.20 -14.55
CA VAL A 546 -27.16 10.85 -14.07
C VAL A 546 -25.83 10.16 -13.74
N GLY A 547 -25.68 9.70 -12.51
CA GLY A 547 -24.50 8.99 -12.03
C GLY A 547 -24.86 7.76 -11.20
N ILE A 548 -23.84 7.04 -10.75
CA ILE A 548 -23.97 5.90 -9.86
C ILE A 548 -23.37 6.26 -8.50
N VAL A 549 -24.11 5.92 -7.45
CA VAL A 549 -23.64 5.94 -6.05
C VAL A 549 -23.67 4.51 -5.55
N TYR A 550 -22.64 4.10 -4.83
CA TYR A 550 -22.52 2.75 -4.24
C TYR A 550 -21.97 2.83 -2.80
N ASP A 551 -22.16 1.77 -2.03
CA ASP A 551 -21.61 1.68 -0.67
C ASP A 551 -20.13 1.32 -0.76
N GLY A 552 -19.27 2.11 -0.12
CA GLY A 552 -17.83 1.92 -0.15
C GLY A 552 -17.11 2.48 1.07
N LEU A 553 -15.87 2.02 1.27
CA LEU A 553 -15.01 2.50 2.34
C LEU A 553 -14.29 3.79 1.90
N VAL A 554 -14.48 4.88 2.63
CA VAL A 554 -13.73 6.12 2.51
C VAL A 554 -12.84 6.26 3.74
N GLN A 555 -11.54 6.42 3.53
CA GLN A 555 -10.53 6.33 4.58
C GLN A 555 -10.75 7.31 5.75
N SER A 556 -11.26 8.51 5.46
CA SER A 556 -11.51 9.55 6.47
C SER A 556 -12.90 9.49 7.13
N ILE A 557 -13.86 8.76 6.54
CA ILE A 557 -15.28 8.80 6.92
C ILE A 557 -15.78 7.41 7.36
N GLY A 558 -15.19 6.33 6.82
CA GLY A 558 -15.66 4.96 7.02
C GLY A 558 -16.52 4.46 5.87
N TRP A 559 -17.46 3.54 6.15
CA TRP A 559 -18.37 2.98 5.16
C TRP A 559 -19.49 3.97 4.86
N THR A 560 -19.61 4.40 3.59
CA THR A 560 -20.52 5.49 3.19
C THR A 560 -20.86 5.41 1.69
N ASP A 561 -21.78 6.29 1.26
CA ASP A 561 -22.11 6.53 -0.14
C ASP A 561 -20.89 7.10 -0.89
N VAL A 562 -20.52 6.47 -2.01
CA VAL A 562 -19.42 6.89 -2.88
C VAL A 562 -19.96 7.10 -4.30
N GLU A 563 -19.72 8.29 -4.85
CA GLU A 563 -20.05 8.58 -6.26
C GLU A 563 -19.01 7.99 -7.21
N THR A 564 -19.48 7.54 -8.40
CA THR A 564 -18.61 7.14 -9.49
C THR A 564 -19.15 7.61 -10.85
N TYR A 565 -18.25 7.65 -11.83
CA TYR A 565 -18.51 8.11 -13.19
C TYR A 565 -17.56 7.38 -14.15
N GLY A 566 -17.70 7.58 -15.46
CA GLY A 566 -16.98 6.84 -16.50
C GLY A 566 -15.46 6.83 -16.32
N GLY A 567 -14.85 7.99 -16.18
CA GLY A 567 -13.40 8.10 -15.98
C GLY A 567 -12.93 7.41 -14.69
N LYS A 568 -13.70 7.48 -13.59
CA LYS A 568 -13.35 6.80 -12.34
C LYS A 568 -13.49 5.28 -12.42
N LEU A 569 -14.49 4.80 -13.15
CA LEU A 569 -14.63 3.37 -13.44
C LEU A 569 -13.46 2.87 -14.29
N VAL A 570 -13.09 3.62 -15.35
CA VAL A 570 -11.94 3.28 -16.21
C VAL A 570 -10.63 3.29 -15.42
N GLU A 571 -10.41 4.28 -14.53
CA GLU A 571 -9.26 4.29 -13.63
C GLU A 571 -9.18 3.00 -12.80
N ASN A 572 -10.28 2.61 -12.15
CA ASN A 572 -10.32 1.39 -11.34
C ASN A 572 -10.04 0.13 -12.19
N ILE A 573 -10.59 0.06 -13.41
CA ILE A 573 -10.39 -1.05 -14.34
C ILE A 573 -8.92 -1.14 -14.77
N VAL A 574 -8.35 -0.03 -15.21
CA VAL A 574 -6.94 0.03 -15.69
C VAL A 574 -5.97 -0.34 -14.58
N GLN A 575 -6.16 0.22 -13.37
CA GLN A 575 -5.34 -0.12 -12.21
C GLN A 575 -5.47 -1.59 -11.81
N ALA A 576 -6.67 -2.14 -11.92
CA ALA A 576 -6.93 -3.53 -11.60
C ALA A 576 -6.28 -4.48 -12.63
N VAL A 577 -6.38 -4.18 -13.92
CA VAL A 577 -5.72 -4.97 -14.98
C VAL A 577 -4.20 -4.86 -14.91
N ALA A 578 -3.65 -3.67 -14.63
CA ALA A 578 -2.21 -3.49 -14.40
C ALA A 578 -1.72 -4.34 -13.20
N ARG A 579 -2.51 -4.37 -12.11
CA ARG A 579 -2.25 -5.25 -10.96
C ARG A 579 -2.30 -6.73 -11.34
N ASP A 580 -3.22 -7.13 -12.21
CA ASP A 580 -3.33 -8.53 -12.65
C ASP A 580 -2.11 -8.95 -13.48
N LEU A 581 -1.61 -8.06 -14.33
CA LEU A 581 -0.35 -8.26 -15.07
C LEU A 581 0.85 -8.42 -14.14
N LEU A 582 0.97 -7.55 -13.13
CA LEU A 582 2.03 -7.66 -12.12
C LEU A 582 1.92 -8.98 -11.32
N SER A 583 0.71 -9.35 -10.92
CA SER A 583 0.44 -10.58 -10.19
C SER A 583 0.88 -11.82 -10.99
N GLU A 584 0.50 -11.88 -12.25
CA GLU A 584 0.90 -12.95 -13.17
C GLU A 584 2.43 -13.00 -13.35
N ALA A 585 3.06 -11.84 -13.51
CA ALA A 585 4.52 -11.73 -13.61
C ALA A 585 5.22 -12.25 -12.35
N MET A 586 4.75 -11.87 -11.14
CA MET A 586 5.31 -12.37 -9.88
C MET A 586 5.17 -13.88 -9.71
N VAL A 587 4.02 -14.43 -10.10
CA VAL A 587 3.81 -15.90 -10.09
C VAL A 587 4.80 -16.59 -11.04
N ARG A 588 4.98 -16.09 -12.26
CA ARG A 588 5.93 -16.64 -13.25
C ARG A 588 7.38 -16.52 -12.80
N LEU A 589 7.77 -15.37 -12.23
CA LEU A 589 9.10 -15.18 -11.66
C LEU A 589 9.36 -16.17 -10.53
N THR A 590 8.41 -16.36 -9.63
CA THR A 590 8.51 -17.35 -8.54
C THR A 590 8.62 -18.78 -9.08
N GLN A 591 7.84 -19.16 -10.09
CA GLN A 591 7.91 -20.46 -10.75
C GLN A 591 9.24 -20.68 -11.49
N ALA A 592 9.85 -19.61 -12.00
CA ALA A 592 11.18 -19.63 -12.61
C ALA A 592 12.32 -19.67 -11.58
N GLY A 593 12.01 -19.66 -10.27
CA GLY A 593 12.98 -19.78 -9.18
C GLY A 593 13.55 -18.45 -8.67
N TYR A 594 13.01 -17.30 -9.13
CA TYR A 594 13.46 -16.00 -8.63
C TYR A 594 12.94 -15.70 -7.23
N ALA A 595 13.87 -15.28 -6.35
CA ALA A 595 13.57 -14.89 -4.97
C ALA A 595 13.09 -13.44 -4.91
N ILE A 596 11.80 -13.19 -5.17
CA ILE A 596 11.22 -11.86 -5.00
C ILE A 596 11.23 -11.51 -3.50
N VAL A 597 11.88 -10.42 -3.11
CA VAL A 597 11.95 -9.95 -1.71
C VAL A 597 11.07 -8.74 -1.46
N MET A 598 10.77 -7.97 -2.49
CA MET A 598 9.80 -6.88 -2.44
C MET A 598 9.28 -6.53 -3.84
N HIS A 599 8.18 -5.80 -3.87
CA HIS A 599 7.64 -5.18 -5.07
C HIS A 599 7.12 -3.78 -4.73
N VAL A 600 7.29 -2.81 -5.62
CA VAL A 600 6.88 -1.43 -5.40
C VAL A 600 6.18 -0.90 -6.65
N HIS A 601 4.89 -0.58 -6.54
CA HIS A 601 4.02 -0.22 -7.65
C HIS A 601 3.94 -1.31 -8.72
N ASP A 602 4.73 -1.20 -9.77
CA ASP A 602 4.80 -2.06 -10.96
C ASP A 602 6.18 -2.70 -11.17
N GLU A 603 7.07 -2.60 -10.18
CA GLU A 603 8.38 -3.24 -10.18
C GLU A 603 8.48 -4.45 -9.25
N CYS A 604 9.30 -5.43 -9.64
CA CYS A 604 9.70 -6.59 -8.84
C CYS A 604 11.18 -6.51 -8.51
N ILE A 605 11.53 -6.76 -7.25
CA ILE A 605 12.91 -6.76 -6.77
C ILE A 605 13.25 -8.17 -6.30
N CYS A 606 14.25 -8.78 -6.95
CA CYS A 606 14.74 -10.12 -6.62
C CYS A 606 16.17 -10.08 -6.11
N GLU A 607 16.51 -10.93 -5.15
CA GLU A 607 17.88 -11.25 -4.78
C GLU A 607 18.44 -12.28 -5.77
N VAL A 608 19.54 -11.94 -6.44
CA VAL A 608 20.19 -12.80 -7.44
C VAL A 608 21.70 -12.87 -7.20
N PRO A 609 22.40 -13.95 -7.61
CA PRO A 609 23.87 -14.02 -7.52
C PRO A 609 24.54 -12.90 -8.31
N GLU A 610 25.60 -12.29 -7.75
CA GLU A 610 26.28 -11.14 -8.36
C GLU A 610 26.86 -11.45 -9.73
N ASP A 611 27.44 -12.64 -9.90
CA ASP A 611 28.06 -13.11 -11.13
C ASP A 611 27.07 -13.41 -12.27
N GLN A 612 25.76 -13.51 -11.96
CA GLN A 612 24.69 -13.79 -12.92
C GLN A 612 23.68 -12.66 -13.03
N ALA A 613 23.93 -11.53 -12.38
CA ALA A 613 22.93 -10.48 -12.16
C ALA A 613 22.34 -9.91 -13.46
N ASP A 614 23.18 -9.59 -14.46
CA ASP A 614 22.70 -9.04 -15.73
C ASP A 614 21.87 -10.07 -16.52
N ALA A 615 22.29 -11.33 -16.55
CA ALA A 615 21.55 -12.42 -17.20
C ALA A 615 20.19 -12.67 -16.50
N CYS A 616 20.18 -12.62 -15.15
CA CYS A 616 18.95 -12.73 -14.37
C CYS A 616 18.00 -11.57 -14.67
N LEU A 617 18.49 -10.33 -14.72
CA LEU A 617 17.69 -9.15 -15.06
C LEU A 617 17.08 -9.25 -16.47
N GLU A 618 17.86 -9.68 -17.45
CA GLU A 618 17.36 -9.88 -18.82
C GLU A 618 16.23 -10.91 -18.85
N GLN A 619 16.40 -12.04 -18.15
CA GLN A 619 15.36 -13.06 -18.04
C GLN A 619 14.12 -12.57 -17.28
N MET A 620 14.29 -11.83 -16.18
CA MET A 620 13.18 -11.22 -15.44
C MET A 620 12.38 -10.27 -16.34
N ASN A 621 13.05 -9.37 -17.07
CA ASN A 621 12.40 -8.47 -18.02
C ASN A 621 11.64 -9.23 -19.11
N ALA A 622 12.21 -10.30 -19.65
CA ALA A 622 11.55 -11.16 -20.63
C ALA A 622 10.31 -11.86 -20.07
N ILE A 623 10.37 -12.39 -18.84
CA ILE A 623 9.23 -13.01 -18.14
C ILE A 623 8.11 -12.00 -17.89
N MET A 624 8.43 -10.81 -17.40
CA MET A 624 7.45 -9.74 -17.14
C MET A 624 6.79 -9.25 -18.43
N ALA A 625 7.54 -9.16 -19.54
CA ALA A 625 7.03 -8.72 -20.84
C ALA A 625 6.17 -9.79 -21.55
N GLN A 626 6.06 -11.02 -21.03
CA GLN A 626 5.21 -12.05 -21.61
C GLN A 626 3.73 -11.73 -21.46
N ASN A 627 3.02 -11.64 -22.57
CA ASN A 627 1.58 -11.44 -22.57
C ASN A 627 0.85 -12.69 -21.99
N PRO A 628 0.04 -12.54 -20.92
CA PRO A 628 -0.88 -13.59 -20.49
C PRO A 628 -1.88 -13.96 -21.57
N GLU A 629 -2.39 -15.21 -21.56
CA GLU A 629 -3.35 -15.69 -22.55
C GLU A 629 -4.63 -14.84 -22.60
N TRP A 630 -5.09 -14.38 -21.44
CA TRP A 630 -6.28 -13.55 -21.33
C TRP A 630 -6.12 -12.14 -21.96
N THR A 631 -4.92 -11.73 -22.35
CA THR A 631 -4.71 -10.45 -23.08
C THR A 631 -4.97 -10.55 -24.57
N LYS A 632 -5.19 -11.74 -25.11
CA LYS A 632 -5.46 -11.98 -26.54
C LYS A 632 -6.92 -11.77 -26.95
N VAL A 633 -7.76 -11.28 -26.03
CA VAL A 633 -9.21 -11.09 -26.26
C VAL A 633 -9.55 -9.89 -27.14
N LEU A 634 -8.61 -8.98 -27.39
CA LEU A 634 -8.81 -7.81 -28.25
C LEU A 634 -7.97 -7.91 -29.53
N PRO A 635 -8.42 -7.26 -30.64
CA PRO A 635 -7.76 -7.34 -31.95
C PRO A 635 -6.29 -6.92 -31.93
N MET A 636 -5.97 -5.81 -31.24
CA MET A 636 -4.59 -5.40 -31.00
C MET A 636 -4.19 -5.86 -29.60
N GLY A 637 -3.12 -6.64 -29.50
CA GLY A 637 -2.59 -7.10 -28.23
C GLY A 637 -2.02 -5.96 -27.38
N ILE A 638 -1.90 -6.20 -26.08
CA ILE A 638 -1.22 -5.24 -25.19
C ILE A 638 0.30 -5.31 -25.43
N PRO A 639 0.97 -4.20 -25.72
CA PRO A 639 2.43 -4.16 -25.89
C PRO A 639 3.12 -4.05 -24.52
N LEU A 640 3.38 -5.18 -23.86
CA LEU A 640 4.10 -5.20 -22.60
C LEU A 640 5.61 -4.97 -22.81
N LYS A 641 6.23 -4.25 -21.90
CA LYS A 641 7.67 -4.04 -21.82
C LYS A 641 8.08 -3.89 -20.36
N ALA A 642 9.17 -4.53 -20.00
CA ALA A 642 9.85 -4.32 -18.73
C ALA A 642 11.30 -3.91 -18.98
N ASP A 643 11.81 -3.03 -18.17
CA ASP A 643 13.20 -2.58 -18.12
C ASP A 643 13.66 -2.59 -16.67
N GLY A 644 14.97 -2.53 -16.43
CA GLY A 644 15.44 -2.57 -15.05
C GLY A 644 16.93 -2.31 -14.91
N TYR A 645 17.43 -2.56 -13.71
CA TYR A 645 18.83 -2.36 -13.34
C TYR A 645 19.26 -3.33 -12.23
N VAL A 646 20.57 -3.45 -12.07
CA VAL A 646 21.22 -4.23 -11.00
C VAL A 646 21.82 -3.27 -9.99
N THR A 647 21.71 -3.59 -8.69
CA THR A 647 22.21 -2.72 -7.62
C THR A 647 22.41 -3.47 -6.31
N LYS A 648 23.40 -3.06 -5.49
CA LYS A 648 23.64 -3.64 -4.16
C LYS A 648 22.64 -3.20 -3.09
N TYR A 649 22.03 -2.06 -3.27
CA TYR A 649 21.00 -1.51 -2.40
C TYR A 649 19.86 -0.92 -3.24
N TYR A 650 18.66 -0.96 -2.72
CA TYR A 650 17.49 -0.46 -3.46
C TYR A 650 17.54 1.05 -3.64
N LYS A 651 17.27 1.53 -4.84
CA LYS A 651 17.14 2.96 -5.21
C LYS A 651 16.08 3.13 -6.29
N LYS A 652 15.56 4.34 -6.43
CA LYS A 652 14.61 4.71 -7.50
C LYS A 652 14.77 6.20 -7.81
N ASP A 653 15.24 6.48 -9.02
CA ASP A 653 15.46 7.84 -9.54
C ASP A 653 14.15 8.50 -10.00
#